data_b34f50462e3dcf8742e8c3058d37f771
#
_entry.id   b34f50462e3dcf8742e8c3058d37f771
#
_cell.length_a   1.000
_cell.length_b   1.000
_cell.length_c   1.000
_cell.angle_alpha   90.00
_cell.angle_beta   90.00
_cell.angle_gamma   90.00
#
_symmetry.space_group_name_H-M   'P 1'
#
loop_
_entity.id
_entity.type
_entity.pdbx_description
1 polymer ?
#
loop_
_entity_poly.entity_id
_entity_poly.type
_entity_poly.pdbx_seq_one_letter_code
_entity_poly.pdbx_strand_id
1 'polypeptide(L)'
;MDKRKLSKMPRILATEEMCSTAKRLGNMEHIVTASMMDDIVQMNFYRVTNLLVGQKEAEFRTFLSKDDYITQDLSVEKTKWLTASFQNMDIFSAFIHEWDDENGKWNWRTNAYINSDEDFEILDSFFAKFKEPKEKYAPWDSIYRFQEWVLGNRLDKKHKKVTDAIDERMKPIKKPPKEFYDWVWKEGMSFSRYLIYKGVGRDKAVCECTHCGHTDLVDRKAIRLRNNEKGICPFCGSKVIIKAKGVMPYRTNDERWFLYVDPQEEGFLLRYFHAYRHIKNDKSIEICLDKCRIEEYINEYSRCFYKFNDDGKIITESYEWGVYKQRGQSRWCPDVGNIACMECILYPGNLPTAWENTPMKYSALEVLASNIPTVALRYEDAIKKYLKFPKLEWICKMGLNRLAKNIISGMNYYGSLVGKIDYDGKTIYEILGLTKINTKILQEIDGDHYVLRLLQVSQTIGMQFKADQLKEYYETFECNTELLKQANRKVSLHKLVKYIEKESQSYPIGERHNCWNYSYMRYKERTDPRIERKQNMANDWLEYLEWCKELNYDLDNKFFYMPNNFKKVHDRTYEEYQALLDKKAAEEKVRKEKQAKRRMEKIKKAMEDIFKKNEGVDAFSITGKGLILKVPQSADEIKSEGAALHHCVASYVNKVAEGKTMILFIRKAKEPDKSYYTMEWNGEKIVQCRGFKNCDMTPDVKAFTKVFEEKMKKKLESENLRRCG
;
A
#
# COMPACT_ATOMS: atom_id res chain seq x y z
N MET A 1 28.83 -0.77 33.98
CA MET A 1 30.31 -0.65 34.13
C MET A 1 30.73 0.80 34.42
N ASP A 2 31.75 1.00 35.27
CA ASP A 2 32.23 2.34 35.63
C ASP A 2 33.27 2.87 34.61
N LYS A 3 32.87 3.81 33.80
CA LYS A 3 33.71 4.42 32.76
C LYS A 3 35.02 5.03 33.27
N ARG A 4 35.04 5.54 34.52
CA ARG A 4 36.25 6.14 35.12
C ARG A 4 37.32 5.09 35.43
N LYS A 5 36.89 3.90 35.88
CA LYS A 5 37.81 2.75 36.09
C LYS A 5 38.29 2.22 34.76
N LEU A 6 37.40 2.00 33.81
CA LEU A 6 37.73 1.50 32.47
C LEU A 6 38.72 2.41 31.71
N SER A 7 38.57 3.74 31.85
CA SER A 7 39.50 4.71 31.24
C SER A 7 40.93 4.57 31.71
N LYS A 8 41.14 4.09 32.95
CA LYS A 8 42.45 3.89 33.56
C LYS A 8 43.10 2.54 33.21
N MET A 9 42.37 1.60 32.59
CA MET A 9 42.91 0.34 32.16
C MET A 9 43.99 0.57 31.07
N PRO A 10 45.06 -0.29 31.07
CA PRO A 10 46.21 -0.10 30.16
C PRO A 10 45.74 -0.04 28.68
N ARG A 11 46.37 0.85 27.92
CA ARG A 11 46.29 0.86 26.46
C ARG A 11 47.37 -0.06 25.93
N ILE A 12 46.94 -1.17 25.34
CA ILE A 12 47.86 -2.15 24.75
C ILE A 12 48.17 -1.65 23.33
N LEU A 13 49.48 -1.62 23.00
CA LEU A 13 49.92 -1.28 21.64
C LEU A 13 50.08 -2.56 20.82
N ALA A 14 49.82 -2.49 19.52
CA ALA A 14 50.06 -3.59 18.60
C ALA A 14 51.54 -3.98 18.53
N THR A 15 51.82 -5.26 18.42
CA THR A 15 53.16 -5.82 18.30
C THR A 15 53.65 -5.71 16.85
N GLU A 16 54.97 -5.90 16.64
CA GLU A 16 55.56 -5.99 15.29
C GLU A 16 55.00 -7.20 14.52
N GLU A 17 54.68 -8.27 15.22
CA GLU A 17 54.06 -9.44 14.64
C GLU A 17 52.66 -9.13 14.09
N MET A 18 51.85 -8.36 14.82
CA MET A 18 50.55 -7.90 14.35
C MET A 18 50.69 -7.04 13.10
N CYS A 19 51.67 -6.13 13.04
CA CYS A 19 51.94 -5.34 11.84
C CYS A 19 52.36 -6.21 10.65
N SER A 20 53.08 -7.29 10.90
CA SER A 20 53.45 -8.30 9.88
C SER A 20 52.23 -9.10 9.41
N THR A 21 51.34 -9.48 10.34
CA THR A 21 50.09 -10.15 10.06
C THR A 21 49.14 -9.28 9.25
N ALA A 22 49.07 -7.98 9.53
CA ALA A 22 48.24 -7.03 8.79
C ALA A 22 48.56 -7.05 7.28
N LYS A 23 49.81 -7.23 6.88
CA LYS A 23 50.24 -7.33 5.47
C LYS A 23 49.64 -8.55 4.73
N ARG A 24 49.21 -9.57 5.46
CA ARG A 24 48.64 -10.81 4.91
C ARG A 24 47.12 -10.84 4.92
N LEU A 25 46.46 -9.94 5.65
CA LEU A 25 45.03 -9.95 5.92
C LEU A 25 44.24 -8.99 4.97
N GLY A 26 44.46 -9.11 3.67
CA GLY A 26 43.98 -8.15 2.64
C GLY A 26 42.51 -7.70 2.72
N ASN A 27 41.61 -8.54 3.28
CA ASN A 27 40.14 -8.25 3.30
C ASN A 27 39.58 -8.08 4.71
N MET A 28 40.42 -8.07 5.76
CA MET A 28 39.96 -7.83 7.13
C MET A 28 40.15 -6.36 7.49
N GLU A 29 39.21 -5.77 8.23
CA GLU A 29 39.35 -4.40 8.67
C GLU A 29 40.15 -4.27 9.95
N HIS A 30 40.04 -5.24 10.85
CA HIS A 30 40.66 -5.15 12.16
C HIS A 30 41.39 -6.46 12.55
N ILE A 31 42.48 -6.29 13.32
CA ILE A 31 43.05 -7.32 14.15
C ILE A 31 42.59 -7.08 15.58
N VAL A 32 42.19 -8.13 16.27
CA VAL A 32 41.63 -8.07 17.62
C VAL A 32 42.46 -8.87 18.60
N THR A 33 42.81 -8.23 19.72
CA THR A 33 43.39 -8.90 20.88
C THR A 33 42.41 -8.95 22.04
N ALA A 34 42.50 -9.97 22.87
CA ALA A 34 41.72 -10.12 24.08
C ALA A 34 42.60 -10.32 25.31
N SER A 35 42.28 -9.67 26.41
CA SER A 35 42.96 -9.87 27.69
C SER A 35 41.96 -9.88 28.84
N MET A 36 42.20 -10.75 29.81
CA MET A 36 41.43 -10.84 31.05
C MET A 36 42.09 -9.98 32.13
N MET A 37 41.36 -9.04 32.70
CA MET A 37 41.81 -8.21 33.83
C MET A 37 40.71 -8.23 34.90
N ASP A 38 40.99 -8.84 36.03
CA ASP A 38 39.99 -9.21 37.04
C ASP A 38 38.83 -10.02 36.41
N ASP A 39 37.63 -9.56 36.52
CA ASP A 39 36.42 -10.16 35.92
C ASP A 39 35.99 -9.49 34.58
N ILE A 40 36.87 -8.73 33.95
CA ILE A 40 36.59 -7.96 32.74
C ILE A 40 37.48 -8.46 31.60
N VAL A 41 36.87 -8.83 30.48
CA VAL A 41 37.58 -9.03 29.21
C VAL A 41 37.71 -7.69 28.51
N GLN A 42 38.93 -7.30 28.20
CA GLN A 42 39.23 -6.15 27.33
C GLN A 42 39.60 -6.68 25.94
N MET A 43 38.79 -6.31 24.93
CA MET A 43 39.08 -6.50 23.51
C MET A 43 39.62 -5.20 22.93
N ASN A 44 40.76 -5.27 22.22
CA ASN A 44 41.31 -4.10 21.51
C ASN A 44 41.27 -4.35 20.02
N PHE A 45 40.77 -3.37 19.29
CA PHE A 45 40.55 -3.42 17.83
C PHE A 45 41.53 -2.50 17.14
N TYR A 46 42.42 -3.08 16.34
CA TYR A 46 43.46 -2.35 15.59
C TYR A 46 43.10 -2.38 14.11
N ARG A 47 42.90 -1.20 13.53
CA ARG A 47 42.57 -1.11 12.12
C ARG A 47 43.75 -1.53 11.26
N VAL A 48 43.54 -2.49 10.35
CA VAL A 48 44.59 -3.05 9.49
C VAL A 48 45.33 -1.96 8.70
N THR A 49 44.61 -1.02 8.13
CA THR A 49 45.23 0.11 7.39
C THR A 49 46.12 0.97 8.26
N ASN A 50 45.81 1.19 9.54
CA ASN A 50 46.64 1.93 10.50
C ASN A 50 47.91 1.20 10.84
N LEU A 51 47.82 -0.12 11.03
CA LEU A 51 48.98 -1.01 11.30
C LEU A 51 49.95 -1.02 10.12
N LEU A 52 49.45 -0.94 8.87
CA LEU A 52 50.27 -0.91 7.66
C LEU A 52 51.13 0.38 7.57
N VAL A 53 50.68 1.50 8.16
CA VAL A 53 51.38 2.76 8.20
C VAL A 53 52.13 2.99 9.55
N GLY A 54 52.25 1.95 10.38
CA GLY A 54 53.02 1.97 11.64
C GLY A 54 52.25 2.56 12.83
N GLN A 55 50.95 2.83 12.73
CA GLN A 55 50.17 3.27 13.87
C GLN A 55 49.71 2.06 14.68
N LYS A 56 50.27 1.95 15.91
CA LYS A 56 50.09 0.78 16.78
C LYS A 56 48.97 0.95 17.81
N GLU A 57 48.26 2.07 17.84
CA GLU A 57 47.17 2.29 18.78
C GLU A 57 45.88 1.59 18.30
N ALA A 58 45.13 1.05 19.29
CA ALA A 58 43.79 0.52 18.99
C ALA A 58 42.83 1.66 18.58
N GLU A 59 42.03 1.40 17.56
CA GLU A 59 41.00 2.34 17.12
C GLU A 59 39.87 2.45 18.15
N PHE A 60 39.48 1.33 18.70
CA PHE A 60 38.56 1.26 19.82
C PHE A 60 38.83 0.04 20.70
N ARG A 61 38.27 0.04 21.90
CA ARG A 61 38.34 -1.09 22.81
C ARG A 61 37.00 -1.37 23.47
N THR A 62 36.67 -2.65 23.58
CA THR A 62 35.41 -3.09 24.21
C THR A 62 35.71 -3.79 25.50
N PHE A 63 35.00 -3.40 26.54
CA PHE A 63 35.05 -4.02 27.87
C PHE A 63 33.81 -4.86 28.09
N LEU A 64 34.00 -6.12 28.51
CA LEU A 64 32.91 -7.06 28.72
C LEU A 64 33.02 -7.63 30.14
N SER A 65 31.92 -7.60 30.89
CA SER A 65 31.77 -8.29 32.17
C SER A 65 30.73 -9.39 32.04
N LYS A 66 30.45 -10.15 33.10
CA LYS A 66 29.46 -11.24 33.08
C LYS A 66 28.03 -10.81 32.64
N ASP A 67 27.68 -9.54 32.80
CA ASP A 67 26.32 -9.04 32.60
C ASP A 67 26.24 -7.67 31.91
N ASP A 68 27.40 -7.13 31.44
CA ASP A 68 27.43 -5.81 30.84
C ASP A 68 28.59 -5.66 29.84
N TYR A 69 28.47 -4.75 28.86
CA TYR A 69 29.55 -4.36 27.97
C TYR A 69 29.48 -2.89 27.60
N ILE A 70 30.62 -2.32 27.23
CA ILE A 70 30.71 -0.95 26.72
C ILE A 70 31.97 -0.82 25.86
N THR A 71 31.84 -0.05 24.78
CA THR A 71 32.95 0.23 23.86
C THR A 71 33.46 1.65 24.02
N GLN A 72 34.76 1.81 24.07
CA GLN A 72 35.47 3.09 24.08
C GLN A 72 36.04 3.34 22.70
N ASP A 73 35.54 4.35 22.02
CA ASP A 73 36.06 4.83 20.74
C ASP A 73 37.25 5.74 20.99
N LEU A 74 38.39 5.37 20.44
CA LEU A 74 39.68 6.07 20.57
C LEU A 74 40.05 6.80 19.26
N SER A 75 39.30 6.62 18.20
CA SER A 75 39.56 7.24 16.89
C SER A 75 39.24 8.74 16.83
N VAL A 76 38.53 9.26 17.86
CA VAL A 76 38.09 10.64 17.94
C VAL A 76 38.85 11.39 19.04
N GLU A 77 39.16 12.68 18.83
CA GLU A 77 39.89 13.55 19.80
C GLU A 77 39.27 13.48 21.21
N LYS A 78 37.95 13.52 21.30
CA LYS A 78 37.24 13.38 22.57
C LYS A 78 36.65 11.97 22.68
N THR A 79 37.22 11.15 23.55
CA THR A 79 36.77 9.78 23.80
C THR A 79 35.24 9.66 23.88
N LYS A 80 34.69 8.83 23.03
CA LYS A 80 33.26 8.51 22.98
C LYS A 80 33.02 7.12 23.56
N TRP A 81 31.92 6.94 24.29
CA TRP A 81 31.48 5.66 24.83
C TRP A 81 30.25 5.16 24.10
N LEU A 82 30.35 3.99 23.52
CA LEU A 82 29.31 3.34 22.70
C LEU A 82 28.72 2.14 23.46
N THR A 83 27.42 1.99 23.33
CA THR A 83 26.65 0.89 23.95
C THR A 83 25.93 0.01 22.92
N ALA A 84 26.13 0.30 21.64
CA ALA A 84 25.60 -0.52 20.54
C ALA A 84 26.31 -1.89 20.47
N SER A 85 25.64 -2.88 19.92
CA SER A 85 26.26 -4.18 19.59
C SER A 85 27.14 -4.05 18.36
N PHE A 86 28.05 -4.99 18.16
CA PHE A 86 28.95 -5.04 17.01
C PHE A 86 28.26 -5.12 15.65
N GLN A 87 26.99 -5.48 15.61
CA GLN A 87 26.19 -5.38 14.37
C GLN A 87 25.62 -3.99 14.08
N ASN A 88 25.52 -3.14 15.11
CA ASN A 88 24.86 -1.84 15.03
C ASN A 88 25.79 -0.68 15.40
N MET A 89 27.10 -0.92 15.37
CA MET A 89 28.10 0.14 15.56
C MET A 89 28.47 0.77 14.22
N ASP A 90 28.53 2.09 14.17
CA ASP A 90 28.96 2.82 12.97
C ASP A 90 30.44 2.59 12.62
N ILE A 91 31.26 2.24 13.62
CA ILE A 91 32.71 2.09 13.50
C ILE A 91 33.17 0.65 13.22
N PHE A 92 32.33 -0.34 13.46
CA PHE A 92 32.67 -1.74 13.30
C PHE A 92 31.42 -2.63 13.15
N SER A 93 31.48 -3.57 12.21
CA SER A 93 30.57 -4.70 12.13
C SER A 93 31.35 -6.01 12.14
N ALA A 94 31.05 -6.91 13.06
CA ALA A 94 31.70 -8.22 13.12
C ALA A 94 31.45 -9.09 11.91
N PHE A 95 30.31 -8.90 11.24
CA PHE A 95 29.88 -9.66 10.08
C PHE A 95 29.64 -8.75 8.89
N ILE A 96 30.20 -9.15 7.74
CA ILE A 96 29.91 -8.52 6.45
C ILE A 96 29.06 -9.46 5.62
N HIS A 97 28.04 -8.89 4.96
CA HIS A 97 27.16 -9.58 4.03
C HIS A 97 27.58 -9.20 2.62
N GLU A 98 28.18 -10.13 1.90
CA GLU A 98 28.68 -9.93 0.53
C GLU A 98 27.91 -10.79 -0.46
N TRP A 99 27.60 -10.18 -1.59
CA TRP A 99 27.03 -10.92 -2.71
C TRP A 99 28.13 -11.67 -3.47
N ASP A 100 27.95 -12.95 -3.60
CA ASP A 100 28.81 -13.81 -4.39
C ASP A 100 28.27 -13.91 -5.82
N ASP A 101 28.89 -13.17 -6.73
CA ASP A 101 28.48 -13.11 -8.12
C ASP A 101 28.64 -14.46 -8.86
N GLU A 102 29.58 -15.30 -8.44
CA GLU A 102 29.82 -16.61 -9.08
C GLU A 102 28.72 -17.62 -8.74
N ASN A 103 28.22 -17.59 -7.51
CA ASN A 103 27.24 -18.55 -7.01
C ASN A 103 25.82 -17.97 -6.89
N GLY A 104 25.62 -16.67 -7.11
CA GLY A 104 24.35 -15.98 -6.98
C GLY A 104 23.75 -16.05 -5.57
N LYS A 105 24.60 -15.99 -4.54
CA LYS A 105 24.20 -16.13 -3.13
C LYS A 105 24.84 -15.06 -2.27
N TRP A 106 24.11 -14.69 -1.21
CA TRP A 106 24.65 -13.86 -0.16
C TRP A 106 25.48 -14.72 0.80
N ASN A 107 26.73 -14.33 1.01
CA ASN A 107 27.63 -14.97 1.94
C ASN A 107 27.93 -14.05 3.12
N TRP A 108 28.07 -14.64 4.29
CA TRP A 108 28.54 -13.96 5.48
C TRP A 108 30.01 -14.26 5.69
N ARG A 109 30.79 -13.24 6.03
CA ARG A 109 32.18 -13.39 6.51
C ARG A 109 32.44 -12.53 7.73
N THR A 110 33.41 -12.90 8.52
CA THR A 110 33.89 -12.05 9.62
C THR A 110 34.80 -10.95 9.10
N ASN A 111 34.72 -9.78 9.72
CA ASN A 111 35.47 -8.58 9.35
C ASN A 111 36.69 -8.33 10.26
N ALA A 112 36.91 -9.16 11.24
CA ALA A 112 37.99 -9.02 12.20
C ALA A 112 38.71 -10.35 12.43
N TYR A 113 40.02 -10.30 12.50
CA TYR A 113 40.92 -11.41 12.76
C TYR A 113 41.33 -11.40 14.22
N ILE A 114 41.14 -12.51 14.92
CA ILE A 114 41.65 -12.72 16.29
C ILE A 114 43.14 -13.05 16.21
N ASN A 115 43.93 -12.26 16.92
CA ASN A 115 45.39 -12.24 16.73
C ASN A 115 46.10 -13.53 17.08
N SER A 116 45.70 -14.23 18.14
CA SER A 116 46.36 -15.44 18.63
C SER A 116 45.37 -16.48 19.15
N ASP A 117 45.86 -17.72 19.31
CA ASP A 117 45.11 -18.79 19.94
C ASP A 117 44.75 -18.46 21.40
N GLU A 118 45.65 -17.76 22.13
CA GLU A 118 45.39 -17.30 23.49
C GLU A 118 44.23 -16.28 23.53
N ASP A 119 44.22 -15.30 22.61
CA ASP A 119 43.12 -14.34 22.47
C ASP A 119 41.81 -15.08 22.19
N PHE A 120 41.84 -16.09 21.32
CA PHE A 120 40.69 -16.91 20.99
C PHE A 120 40.19 -17.70 22.21
N GLU A 121 41.08 -18.38 22.96
CA GLU A 121 40.72 -19.15 24.15
C GLU A 121 40.09 -18.30 25.25
N ILE A 122 40.59 -17.07 25.46
CA ILE A 122 40.00 -16.12 26.40
C ILE A 122 38.55 -15.81 26.00
N LEU A 123 38.30 -15.51 24.73
CA LEU A 123 36.97 -15.20 24.24
C LEU A 123 36.06 -16.43 24.25
N ASP A 124 36.53 -17.57 23.76
CA ASP A 124 35.74 -18.80 23.69
C ASP A 124 35.30 -19.28 25.08
N SER A 125 36.20 -19.21 26.06
CA SER A 125 35.89 -19.60 27.43
C SER A 125 34.95 -18.58 28.12
N PHE A 126 35.16 -17.29 27.92
CA PHE A 126 34.31 -16.27 28.54
C PHE A 126 32.86 -16.34 28.01
N PHE A 127 32.67 -16.61 26.74
CA PHE A 127 31.35 -16.73 26.13
C PHE A 127 30.79 -18.14 26.05
N ALA A 128 31.42 -19.15 26.72
CA ALA A 128 31.04 -20.55 26.64
C ALA A 128 29.52 -20.82 26.85
N LYS A 129 28.86 -20.09 27.76
CA LYS A 129 27.43 -20.26 28.02
C LYS A 129 26.51 -19.71 26.90
N PHE A 130 27.05 -18.95 25.94
CA PHE A 130 26.35 -18.43 24.79
C PHE A 130 26.65 -19.18 23.50
N LYS A 131 27.49 -20.21 23.58
CA LYS A 131 27.96 -21.04 22.46
C LYS A 131 26.91 -22.08 22.07
N GLU A 132 26.67 -22.21 20.77
CA GLU A 132 25.84 -23.27 20.22
C GLU A 132 26.65 -24.36 19.52
N PRO A 133 26.13 -25.60 19.42
CA PRO A 133 26.90 -26.75 18.92
C PRO A 133 27.36 -26.64 17.45
N LYS A 134 26.80 -25.71 16.67
CA LYS A 134 27.09 -25.58 15.22
C LYS A 134 27.51 -24.18 14.83
N GLU A 135 28.26 -23.48 15.66
CA GLU A 135 28.78 -22.15 15.33
C GLU A 135 29.75 -22.20 14.15
N LYS A 136 29.47 -21.40 13.14
CA LYS A 136 30.31 -21.24 11.95
C LYS A 136 31.38 -20.16 12.15
N TYR A 137 31.10 -19.14 12.93
CA TYR A 137 31.93 -17.95 13.11
C TYR A 137 32.28 -17.71 14.58
N ALA A 138 32.59 -18.81 15.31
CA ALA A 138 33.02 -18.69 16.69
C ALA A 138 34.33 -17.89 16.80
N PRO A 139 34.53 -17.08 17.87
CA PRO A 139 33.59 -16.77 18.95
C PRO A 139 32.63 -15.63 18.66
N TRP A 140 32.61 -15.06 17.45
CA TRP A 140 31.80 -13.89 17.09
C TRP A 140 30.28 -14.11 17.28
N ASP A 141 29.79 -15.32 16.96
CA ASP A 141 28.41 -15.71 17.20
C ASP A 141 28.02 -15.65 18.68
N SER A 142 28.93 -16.11 19.55
CA SER A 142 28.77 -16.10 21.02
C SER A 142 28.80 -14.67 21.57
N ILE A 143 29.71 -13.83 21.09
CA ILE A 143 29.81 -12.41 21.44
C ILE A 143 28.52 -11.68 21.06
N TYR A 144 28.02 -11.95 19.86
CA TYR A 144 26.76 -11.35 19.41
C TYR A 144 25.59 -11.73 20.32
N ARG A 145 25.39 -13.01 20.61
CA ARG A 145 24.32 -13.46 21.53
C ARG A 145 24.44 -12.86 22.92
N PHE A 146 25.65 -12.73 23.43
CA PHE A 146 25.90 -12.05 24.70
C PHE A 146 25.49 -10.57 24.63
N GLN A 147 25.90 -9.85 23.60
CA GLN A 147 25.54 -8.44 23.44
C GLN A 147 24.02 -8.26 23.31
N GLU A 148 23.34 -9.11 22.54
CA GLU A 148 21.89 -9.12 22.43
C GLU A 148 21.20 -9.38 23.79
N TRP A 149 21.72 -10.33 24.55
CA TRP A 149 21.23 -10.62 25.90
C TRP A 149 21.41 -9.42 26.86
N VAL A 150 22.56 -8.77 26.85
CA VAL A 150 22.82 -7.56 27.66
C VAL A 150 21.90 -6.43 27.27
N LEU A 151 21.72 -6.19 25.97
CA LEU A 151 20.83 -5.14 25.46
C LEU A 151 19.37 -5.42 25.81
N GLY A 152 18.96 -6.67 25.74
CA GLY A 152 17.66 -7.12 26.23
C GLY A 152 17.44 -6.77 27.69
N ASN A 153 18.40 -7.15 28.56
CA ASN A 153 18.34 -6.86 29.99
C ASN A 153 18.30 -5.35 30.30
N ARG A 154 19.05 -4.54 29.56
CA ARG A 154 19.01 -3.07 29.70
C ARG A 154 17.64 -2.50 29.33
N LEU A 155 17.03 -2.99 28.24
CA LEU A 155 15.70 -2.61 27.81
C LEU A 155 14.63 -3.05 28.82
N ASP A 156 14.73 -4.27 29.32
CA ASP A 156 13.81 -4.79 30.35
C ASP A 156 13.86 -3.95 31.62
N LYS A 157 15.05 -3.62 32.11
CA LYS A 157 15.21 -2.69 33.26
C LYS A 157 14.61 -1.33 32.98
N LYS A 158 14.86 -0.76 31.80
CA LYS A 158 14.33 0.56 31.40
C LYS A 158 12.81 0.58 31.31
N HIS A 159 12.21 -0.48 30.82
CA HIS A 159 10.77 -0.57 30.57
C HIS A 159 10.00 -1.34 31.64
N LYS A 160 10.67 -1.85 32.67
CA LYS A 160 10.10 -2.70 33.72
C LYS A 160 8.77 -2.19 34.27
N LYS A 161 8.68 -0.91 34.60
CA LYS A 161 7.44 -0.32 35.15
C LYS A 161 6.26 -0.46 34.17
N VAL A 162 6.51 -0.29 32.88
CA VAL A 162 5.46 -0.39 31.84
C VAL A 162 5.09 -1.85 31.60
N THR A 163 6.08 -2.73 31.51
CA THR A 163 5.83 -4.16 31.28
C THR A 163 5.14 -4.82 32.47
N ASP A 164 5.55 -4.50 33.72
CA ASP A 164 4.88 -5.01 34.91
C ASP A 164 3.41 -4.56 34.99
N ALA A 165 3.12 -3.31 34.64
CA ALA A 165 1.75 -2.81 34.60
C ALA A 165 0.89 -3.52 33.54
N ILE A 166 1.49 -3.86 32.37
CA ILE A 166 0.80 -4.65 31.36
C ILE A 166 0.58 -6.08 31.83
N ASP A 167 1.59 -6.72 32.41
CA ASP A 167 1.49 -8.10 32.89
C ASP A 167 0.41 -8.21 34.01
N GLU A 168 0.34 -7.30 34.94
CA GLU A 168 -0.72 -7.25 35.97
C GLU A 168 -2.10 -7.06 35.33
N ARG A 169 -2.23 -6.23 34.29
CA ARG A 169 -3.49 -6.04 33.58
C ARG A 169 -3.93 -7.30 32.83
N MET A 170 -2.98 -8.07 32.29
CA MET A 170 -3.25 -9.28 31.52
C MET A 170 -3.53 -10.52 32.38
N LYS A 171 -3.06 -10.53 33.63
CA LYS A 171 -3.15 -11.65 34.58
C LYS A 171 -4.58 -12.16 34.84
N PRO A 172 -5.60 -11.31 35.04
CA PRO A 172 -6.97 -11.78 35.31
C PRO A 172 -7.64 -12.40 34.06
N ILE A 173 -7.11 -12.23 32.85
CA ILE A 173 -7.76 -12.66 31.61
C ILE A 173 -7.55 -14.16 31.43
N LYS A 174 -8.62 -14.92 31.62
CA LYS A 174 -8.62 -16.39 31.48
C LYS A 174 -8.64 -16.80 30.01
N LYS A 175 -8.27 -18.05 29.74
CA LYS A 175 -8.44 -18.64 28.39
C LYS A 175 -9.92 -18.67 28.02
N PRO A 176 -10.28 -18.48 26.74
CA PRO A 176 -11.66 -18.70 26.28
C PRO A 176 -12.17 -20.10 26.65
N PRO A 177 -13.47 -20.29 26.75
CA PRO A 177 -14.06 -21.59 27.04
C PRO A 177 -13.82 -22.56 25.88
N LYS A 178 -13.92 -23.87 26.18
CA LYS A 178 -13.68 -24.93 25.22
C LYS A 178 -14.59 -24.83 23.97
N GLU A 179 -15.81 -24.38 24.17
CA GLU A 179 -16.83 -24.18 23.12
C GLU A 179 -16.34 -23.23 22.01
N PHE A 180 -15.55 -22.21 22.37
CA PHE A 180 -14.92 -21.33 21.38
C PHE A 180 -13.95 -22.10 20.48
N TYR A 181 -13.04 -22.88 21.06
CA TYR A 181 -12.06 -23.68 20.29
C TYR A 181 -12.74 -24.74 19.44
N ASP A 182 -13.76 -25.43 20.00
CA ASP A 182 -14.54 -26.42 19.26
C ASP A 182 -15.26 -25.79 18.06
N TRP A 183 -15.83 -24.59 18.25
CA TRP A 183 -16.48 -23.85 17.17
C TRP A 183 -15.49 -23.42 16.08
N VAL A 184 -14.30 -22.94 16.46
CA VAL A 184 -13.24 -22.55 15.50
C VAL A 184 -12.97 -23.69 14.52
N TRP A 185 -12.79 -24.91 15.04
CA TRP A 185 -12.47 -26.06 14.19
C TRP A 185 -13.67 -26.65 13.45
N LYS A 186 -14.84 -26.64 14.06
CA LYS A 186 -16.05 -27.19 13.45
C LYS A 186 -16.68 -26.28 12.41
N GLU A 187 -16.83 -25.00 12.73
CA GLU A 187 -17.56 -24.06 11.88
C GLU A 187 -16.63 -23.04 11.22
N GLY A 188 -15.76 -22.40 11.97
CA GLY A 188 -14.85 -21.37 11.50
C GLY A 188 -13.90 -21.84 10.40
N MET A 189 -13.31 -23.03 10.57
CA MET A 189 -12.41 -23.66 9.59
C MET A 189 -13.14 -24.64 8.66
N SER A 190 -14.44 -24.49 8.47
CA SER A 190 -15.23 -25.42 7.62
C SER A 190 -14.82 -25.38 6.14
N PHE A 191 -14.20 -24.31 5.66
CA PHE A 191 -13.62 -24.22 4.31
C PHE A 191 -12.39 -25.11 4.11
N SER A 192 -11.74 -25.55 5.19
CA SER A 192 -10.56 -26.43 5.19
C SER A 192 -10.92 -27.90 5.37
N ARG A 193 -12.06 -28.31 4.80
CA ARG A 193 -12.50 -29.71 4.78
C ARG A 193 -12.25 -30.30 3.42
N TYR A 194 -11.47 -31.37 3.36
CA TYR A 194 -11.08 -32.02 2.11
C TYR A 194 -11.54 -33.47 2.09
N LEU A 195 -11.99 -33.91 0.90
CA LEU A 195 -12.09 -35.33 0.56
C LEU A 195 -10.94 -35.67 -0.36
N ILE A 196 -9.91 -36.29 0.19
CA ILE A 196 -8.69 -36.65 -0.54
C ILE A 196 -8.90 -38.02 -1.16
N TYR A 197 -8.70 -38.16 -2.47
CA TYR A 197 -8.90 -39.43 -3.16
C TYR A 197 -7.67 -39.86 -3.96
N LYS A 198 -7.49 -41.19 -4.04
CA LYS A 198 -6.54 -41.89 -4.92
C LYS A 198 -7.27 -42.97 -5.70
N GLY A 199 -7.19 -42.94 -7.02
CA GLY A 199 -7.81 -43.96 -7.88
C GLY A 199 -7.21 -45.34 -7.64
N VAL A 200 -8.05 -46.37 -7.60
CA VAL A 200 -7.68 -47.78 -7.50
C VAL A 200 -8.38 -48.49 -8.67
N GLY A 201 -7.64 -48.77 -9.73
CA GLY A 201 -8.22 -49.25 -10.97
C GLY A 201 -9.10 -48.21 -11.69
N ARG A 202 -10.05 -48.69 -12.52
CA ARG A 202 -10.90 -47.79 -13.35
C ARG A 202 -12.12 -47.27 -12.58
N ASP A 203 -12.74 -48.08 -11.73
CA ASP A 203 -14.07 -47.79 -11.17
C ASP A 203 -14.07 -47.44 -9.67
N LYS A 204 -12.95 -47.61 -8.97
CA LYS A 204 -12.85 -47.38 -7.53
C LYS A 204 -11.81 -46.32 -7.17
N ALA A 205 -12.01 -45.69 -6.01
CA ALA A 205 -11.04 -44.80 -5.40
C ALA A 205 -11.06 -44.95 -3.87
N VAL A 206 -9.89 -44.89 -3.25
CA VAL A 206 -9.81 -44.70 -1.80
C VAL A 206 -10.01 -43.24 -1.51
N CYS A 207 -10.95 -42.94 -0.62
CA CYS A 207 -11.28 -41.59 -0.18
C CYS A 207 -11.01 -41.45 1.32
N GLU A 208 -10.39 -40.36 1.70
CA GLU A 208 -10.16 -39.96 3.09
C GLU A 208 -10.78 -38.59 3.33
N CYS A 209 -11.63 -38.46 4.34
CA CYS A 209 -12.21 -37.17 4.73
C CYS A 209 -11.44 -36.56 5.88
N THR A 210 -10.90 -35.36 5.68
CA THR A 210 -10.13 -34.63 6.74
C THR A 210 -11.02 -34.15 7.89
N HIS A 211 -12.34 -34.13 7.71
CA HIS A 211 -13.29 -33.69 8.74
C HIS A 211 -13.72 -34.84 9.69
N CYS A 212 -14.17 -35.95 9.16
CA CYS A 212 -14.60 -37.09 9.99
C CYS A 212 -13.49 -38.13 10.21
N GLY A 213 -12.37 -38.02 9.54
CA GLY A 213 -11.25 -38.94 9.64
C GLY A 213 -11.54 -40.35 9.03
N HIS A 214 -12.70 -40.53 8.35
CA HIS A 214 -13.06 -41.80 7.76
C HIS A 214 -12.36 -42.03 6.44
N THR A 215 -11.86 -43.24 6.25
CA THR A 215 -11.16 -43.64 5.03
C THR A 215 -11.76 -44.97 4.54
N ASP A 216 -12.22 -45.00 3.28
CA ASP A 216 -12.78 -46.21 2.67
C ASP A 216 -12.68 -46.18 1.14
N LEU A 217 -12.95 -47.33 0.55
CA LEU A 217 -13.00 -47.55 -0.89
C LEU A 217 -14.40 -47.18 -1.42
N VAL A 218 -14.50 -46.23 -2.33
CA VAL A 218 -15.74 -45.76 -2.92
C VAL A 218 -15.81 -46.06 -4.42
N ASP A 219 -17.02 -46.23 -4.95
CA ASP A 219 -17.25 -46.34 -6.38
C ASP A 219 -17.21 -44.94 -7.03
N ARG A 220 -16.34 -44.76 -8.01
CA ARG A 220 -16.18 -43.51 -8.74
C ARG A 220 -17.39 -43.13 -9.60
N LYS A 221 -18.24 -44.10 -9.93
CA LYS A 221 -19.51 -43.85 -10.66
C LYS A 221 -20.57 -43.27 -9.73
N ALA A 222 -20.57 -43.66 -8.45
CA ALA A 222 -21.48 -43.13 -7.45
C ALA A 222 -21.12 -41.74 -6.95
N ILE A 223 -19.84 -41.37 -7.01
CA ILE A 223 -19.33 -40.10 -6.50
C ILE A 223 -18.49 -39.43 -7.58
N ARG A 224 -18.89 -38.20 -7.98
CA ARG A 224 -18.13 -37.39 -8.94
C ARG A 224 -16.87 -36.84 -8.29
N LEU A 225 -15.74 -37.53 -8.46
CA LEU A 225 -14.45 -37.16 -7.91
C LEU A 225 -13.66 -36.33 -8.93
N ARG A 226 -13.74 -35.00 -8.83
CA ARG A 226 -12.92 -34.08 -9.63
C ARG A 226 -12.08 -33.18 -8.73
N ASN A 227 -10.81 -33.06 -9.06
CA ASN A 227 -9.87 -32.26 -8.29
C ASN A 227 -10.28 -30.78 -8.24
N ASN A 228 -10.24 -30.18 -7.05
CA ASN A 228 -10.63 -28.81 -6.73
C ASN A 228 -12.13 -28.49 -6.86
N GLU A 229 -13.00 -29.46 -7.15
CA GLU A 229 -14.46 -29.26 -7.10
C GLU A 229 -15.00 -29.34 -5.67
N LYS A 230 -16.09 -28.63 -5.43
CA LYS A 230 -16.88 -28.76 -4.18
C LYS A 230 -17.71 -30.04 -4.26
N GLY A 231 -17.77 -30.78 -3.18
CA GLY A 231 -18.55 -32.02 -3.08
C GLY A 231 -19.08 -32.24 -1.67
N ILE A 232 -19.69 -33.43 -1.49
CA ILE A 232 -20.21 -33.87 -0.19
C ILE A 232 -19.44 -35.12 0.21
N CYS A 233 -18.99 -35.19 1.45
CA CYS A 233 -18.33 -36.36 1.98
C CYS A 233 -19.32 -37.54 2.01
N PRO A 234 -19.03 -38.71 1.41
CA PRO A 234 -19.91 -39.84 1.41
C PRO A 234 -20.08 -40.47 2.78
N PHE A 235 -19.21 -40.19 3.73
CA PHE A 235 -19.19 -40.81 5.06
C PHE A 235 -19.96 -40.00 6.11
N CYS A 236 -19.83 -38.66 6.09
CA CYS A 236 -20.42 -37.78 7.11
C CYS A 236 -21.36 -36.71 6.56
N GLY A 237 -21.56 -36.63 5.25
CA GLY A 237 -22.47 -35.66 4.63
C GLY A 237 -21.95 -34.19 4.64
N SER A 238 -20.73 -33.93 5.15
CA SER A 238 -20.20 -32.58 5.21
C SER A 238 -19.80 -32.07 3.83
N LYS A 239 -19.95 -30.75 3.60
CA LYS A 239 -19.41 -30.09 2.41
C LYS A 239 -17.88 -30.12 2.47
N VAL A 240 -17.23 -30.52 1.38
CA VAL A 240 -15.78 -30.70 1.27
C VAL A 240 -15.30 -30.20 -0.07
N ILE A 241 -13.99 -29.93 -0.14
CA ILE A 241 -13.28 -29.73 -1.41
C ILE A 241 -12.60 -31.04 -1.78
N ILE A 242 -12.87 -31.53 -2.99
CA ILE A 242 -12.31 -32.79 -3.47
C ILE A 242 -10.88 -32.56 -3.94
N LYS A 243 -9.93 -33.35 -3.44
CA LYS A 243 -8.50 -33.23 -3.79
C LYS A 243 -7.95 -34.57 -4.28
N ALA A 244 -7.37 -34.58 -5.47
CA ALA A 244 -6.64 -35.74 -5.95
C ALA A 244 -5.26 -35.84 -5.27
N LYS A 245 -4.97 -36.96 -4.59
CA LYS A 245 -3.74 -37.17 -3.83
C LYS A 245 -2.47 -36.96 -4.66
N GLY A 246 -2.45 -37.38 -5.92
CA GLY A 246 -1.29 -37.29 -6.80
C GLY A 246 -0.88 -35.87 -7.22
N VAL A 247 -1.83 -34.90 -7.20
CA VAL A 247 -1.60 -33.50 -7.56
C VAL A 247 -1.68 -32.56 -6.34
N MET A 248 -2.01 -33.08 -5.18
CA MET A 248 -2.04 -32.31 -3.96
C MET A 248 -0.62 -31.89 -3.56
N PRO A 249 -0.36 -30.62 -3.17
CA PRO A 249 0.93 -30.19 -2.64
C PRO A 249 1.38 -31.04 -1.45
N TYR A 250 2.71 -31.14 -1.23
CA TYR A 250 3.24 -31.83 -0.06
C TYR A 250 2.65 -31.32 1.25
N ARG A 251 2.39 -30.01 1.32
CA ARG A 251 1.75 -29.34 2.46
C ARG A 251 0.70 -28.38 1.97
N THR A 252 -0.51 -28.45 2.55
CA THR A 252 -1.56 -27.47 2.40
C THR A 252 -1.68 -26.69 3.70
N ASN A 253 -1.63 -25.37 3.62
CA ASN A 253 -1.74 -24.46 4.76
C ASN A 253 -3.03 -23.69 4.61
N ASP A 254 -3.92 -23.84 5.57
CA ASP A 254 -5.16 -23.09 5.68
C ASP A 254 -5.13 -22.28 6.98
N GLU A 255 -5.46 -21.00 6.90
CA GLU A 255 -5.39 -20.08 8.03
C GLU A 255 -6.56 -19.11 8.05
N ARG A 256 -6.98 -18.70 9.25
CA ARG A 256 -8.02 -17.69 9.48
C ARG A 256 -7.82 -16.98 10.82
N TRP A 257 -8.28 -15.74 10.84
CA TRP A 257 -8.38 -14.96 12.07
C TRP A 257 -9.77 -15.08 12.66
N PHE A 258 -9.81 -15.22 14.00
CA PHE A 258 -11.03 -15.34 14.78
C PHE A 258 -11.06 -14.30 15.88
N LEU A 259 -12.25 -13.81 16.17
CA LEU A 259 -12.49 -12.83 17.22
C LEU A 259 -13.36 -13.43 18.31
N TYR A 260 -12.90 -13.38 19.55
CA TYR A 260 -13.64 -13.67 20.77
C TYR A 260 -13.85 -12.39 21.53
N VAL A 261 -15.08 -12.11 21.97
CA VAL A 261 -15.42 -10.94 22.78
C VAL A 261 -15.54 -11.37 24.24
N ASP A 262 -14.70 -10.81 25.11
CA ASP A 262 -14.67 -11.11 26.52
C ASP A 262 -15.33 -9.97 27.31
N PRO A 263 -16.37 -10.21 28.16
CA PRO A 263 -17.00 -9.16 28.93
C PRO A 263 -16.02 -8.56 29.95
N GLN A 264 -16.09 -7.25 30.16
CA GLN A 264 -15.33 -6.51 31.15
C GLN A 264 -16.30 -5.68 32.02
N GLU A 265 -15.89 -5.27 33.21
CA GLU A 265 -16.73 -4.45 34.11
C GLU A 265 -17.15 -3.13 33.45
N GLU A 266 -16.25 -2.48 32.70
CA GLU A 266 -16.49 -1.18 32.05
C GLU A 266 -16.41 -1.30 30.49
N GLY A 267 -17.05 -2.30 29.93
CA GLY A 267 -17.02 -2.48 28.46
C GLY A 267 -16.77 -3.91 28.04
N PHE A 268 -15.88 -4.12 27.09
CA PHE A 268 -15.50 -5.46 26.60
C PHE A 268 -14.07 -5.51 26.08
N LEU A 269 -13.55 -6.72 25.95
CA LEU A 269 -12.23 -7.00 25.41
C LEU A 269 -12.38 -7.80 24.12
N LEU A 270 -11.88 -7.25 23.01
CA LEU A 270 -11.73 -7.97 21.76
C LEU A 270 -10.42 -8.77 21.78
N ARG A 271 -10.50 -10.06 21.55
CA ARG A 271 -9.37 -11.00 21.57
C ARG A 271 -9.21 -11.64 20.20
N TYR A 272 -8.07 -11.43 19.57
CA TYR A 272 -7.80 -11.86 18.20
C TYR A 272 -6.95 -13.14 18.20
N PHE A 273 -7.48 -14.16 17.60
CA PHE A 273 -6.85 -15.48 17.50
C PHE A 273 -6.54 -15.81 16.05
N HIS A 274 -5.34 -16.30 15.80
CA HIS A 274 -4.96 -16.86 14.52
C HIS A 274 -4.97 -18.39 14.61
N ALA A 275 -5.81 -19.04 13.82
CA ALA A 275 -5.85 -20.50 13.70
C ALA A 275 -5.32 -20.92 12.34
N TYR A 276 -4.50 -21.95 12.34
CA TYR A 276 -4.00 -22.55 11.12
C TYR A 276 -3.98 -24.07 11.21
N ARG A 277 -4.31 -24.68 10.07
CA ARG A 277 -4.36 -26.12 9.85
C ARG A 277 -3.38 -26.47 8.76
N HIS A 278 -2.42 -27.32 9.09
CA HIS A 278 -1.47 -27.88 8.14
C HIS A 278 -1.87 -29.30 7.81
N ILE A 279 -2.05 -29.59 6.54
CA ILE A 279 -2.34 -30.94 6.04
C ILE A 279 -1.13 -31.40 5.25
N LYS A 280 -0.40 -32.37 5.78
CA LYS A 280 0.78 -32.94 5.14
C LYS A 280 0.36 -34.14 4.29
N ASN A 281 0.69 -34.11 3.00
CA ASN A 281 0.53 -35.20 2.06
C ASN A 281 1.85 -35.95 1.94
N ASP A 282 1.99 -37.08 2.59
CA ASP A 282 3.16 -37.95 2.43
C ASP A 282 3.09 -38.69 1.10
N LYS A 283 3.98 -38.33 0.18
CA LYS A 283 4.06 -38.94 -1.15
C LYS A 283 4.83 -40.28 -1.15
N SER A 284 5.59 -40.58 -0.09
CA SER A 284 6.52 -41.72 -0.04
C SER A 284 5.85 -43.04 0.30
N ILE A 285 4.57 -43.05 0.68
CA ILE A 285 3.92 -44.26 1.20
C ILE A 285 2.96 -44.85 0.17
N GLU A 286 3.26 -46.11 -0.18
CA GLU A 286 2.42 -46.97 -1.00
C GLU A 286 1.05 -47.14 -0.41
N ILE A 287 0.04 -47.02 -1.26
CA ILE A 287 -1.33 -47.60 -1.32
C ILE A 287 -2.10 -47.90 -0.01
N CYS A 288 -1.50 -48.01 1.14
CA CYS A 288 -2.18 -48.21 2.41
C CYS A 288 -2.37 -46.90 3.16
N LEU A 289 -3.53 -46.32 3.07
CA LEU A 289 -4.33 -45.73 4.15
C LEU A 289 -3.58 -44.90 5.23
N ASP A 290 -2.39 -44.37 4.92
CA ASP A 290 -1.78 -43.44 5.85
C ASP A 290 -2.51 -42.11 5.78
N LYS A 291 -3.22 -41.87 6.88
CA LYS A 291 -3.97 -40.66 7.12
C LYS A 291 -3.09 -39.45 6.88
N CYS A 292 -3.59 -38.48 6.14
CA CYS A 292 -2.93 -37.19 6.07
C CYS A 292 -2.70 -36.67 7.49
N ARG A 293 -1.48 -36.29 7.78
CA ARG A 293 -1.16 -35.72 9.08
C ARG A 293 -1.71 -34.31 9.16
N ILE A 294 -2.66 -34.12 10.06
CA ILE A 294 -3.29 -32.81 10.32
C ILE A 294 -2.65 -32.24 11.60
N GLU A 295 -2.13 -31.03 11.49
CA GLU A 295 -1.60 -30.26 12.63
C GLU A 295 -2.44 -28.99 12.74
N GLU A 296 -3.04 -28.77 13.91
CA GLU A 296 -3.93 -27.65 14.21
C GLU A 296 -3.33 -26.80 15.32
N TYR A 297 -3.24 -25.48 15.07
CA TYR A 297 -2.73 -24.53 16.03
C TYR A 297 -3.63 -23.32 16.09
N ILE A 298 -3.83 -22.81 17.29
CA ILE A 298 -4.54 -21.56 17.53
C ILE A 298 -3.79 -20.75 18.58
N ASN A 299 -3.43 -19.51 18.25
CA ASN A 299 -2.69 -18.61 19.11
C ASN A 299 -3.42 -17.30 19.23
N GLU A 300 -3.43 -16.72 20.45
CA GLU A 300 -3.91 -15.37 20.70
C GLU A 300 -2.78 -14.38 20.41
N TYR A 301 -3.04 -13.41 19.52
CA TYR A 301 -2.03 -12.44 19.08
C TYR A 301 -2.32 -11.03 19.55
N SER A 302 -3.59 -10.64 19.71
CA SER A 302 -3.92 -9.27 20.10
C SER A 302 -5.11 -9.22 21.03
N ARG A 303 -5.10 -8.20 21.88
CA ARG A 303 -6.15 -7.84 22.85
C ARG A 303 -6.44 -6.36 22.72
N CYS A 304 -7.70 -6.00 22.50
CA CYS A 304 -8.14 -4.61 22.43
C CYS A 304 -9.25 -4.37 23.45
N PHE A 305 -8.97 -3.57 24.47
CA PHE A 305 -9.92 -3.15 25.48
C PHE A 305 -10.74 -2.00 24.95
N TYR A 306 -12.06 -2.13 25.04
CA TYR A 306 -13.05 -1.12 24.71
C TYR A 306 -13.73 -0.65 25.98
N LYS A 307 -13.58 0.63 26.30
CA LYS A 307 -14.28 1.31 27.37
C LYS A 307 -15.15 2.40 26.78
N PHE A 308 -16.26 2.67 27.43
CA PHE A 308 -17.16 3.77 27.10
C PHE A 308 -17.12 4.78 28.24
N ASN A 309 -16.84 6.06 27.92
CA ASN A 309 -16.96 7.13 28.89
C ASN A 309 -18.44 7.54 29.05
N ASP A 310 -18.73 8.42 30.01
CA ASP A 310 -20.09 8.92 30.28
C ASP A 310 -20.75 9.58 29.06
N ASP A 311 -19.96 10.14 28.14
CA ASP A 311 -20.43 10.73 26.89
C ASP A 311 -20.64 9.68 25.78
N GLY A 312 -20.46 8.39 26.04
CA GLY A 312 -20.56 7.30 25.08
C GLY A 312 -19.42 7.23 24.05
N LYS A 313 -18.32 7.98 24.27
CA LYS A 313 -17.14 7.90 23.43
C LYS A 313 -16.32 6.65 23.77
N ILE A 314 -15.76 6.06 22.73
CA ILE A 314 -14.90 4.87 22.86
C ILE A 314 -13.49 5.31 23.26
N ILE A 315 -12.97 4.63 24.29
CA ILE A 315 -11.54 4.61 24.62
C ILE A 315 -11.04 3.21 24.35
N THR A 316 -10.01 3.09 23.52
CA THR A 316 -9.41 1.80 23.16
C THR A 316 -7.97 1.73 23.62
N GLU A 317 -7.57 0.58 24.14
CA GLU A 317 -6.20 0.26 24.46
C GLU A 317 -5.87 -1.11 23.88
N SER A 318 -4.91 -1.15 22.98
CA SER A 318 -4.56 -2.37 22.23
C SER A 318 -3.20 -2.90 22.63
N TYR A 319 -3.09 -4.22 22.69
CA TYR A 319 -1.90 -4.96 23.03
C TYR A 319 -1.70 -6.12 22.05
N GLU A 320 -0.45 -6.39 21.67
CA GLU A 320 -0.07 -7.53 20.84
C GLU A 320 0.87 -8.48 21.57
N TRP A 321 0.82 -9.76 21.23
CA TRP A 321 1.77 -10.75 21.71
C TRP A 321 3.03 -10.73 20.86
N GLY A 322 4.12 -10.26 21.40
CA GLY A 322 5.36 -10.10 20.65
C GLY A 322 6.57 -9.78 21.54
N VAL A 323 7.61 -9.31 20.90
CA VAL A 323 8.86 -8.89 21.55
C VAL A 323 8.86 -7.37 21.70
N TYR A 324 8.79 -6.89 22.95
CA TYR A 324 8.78 -5.47 23.22
C TYR A 324 10.13 -4.82 22.90
N LYS A 325 10.11 -3.77 22.09
CA LYS A 325 11.31 -3.03 21.69
C LYS A 325 12.42 -3.90 21.05
N GLN A 326 12.01 -4.90 20.32
CA GLN A 326 12.87 -5.80 19.50
C GLN A 326 13.81 -6.73 20.25
N ARG A 327 13.69 -6.93 21.56
CA ARG A 327 14.55 -7.83 22.30
C ARG A 327 13.87 -8.44 23.52
N GLY A 328 14.17 -9.70 23.82
CA GLY A 328 13.67 -10.43 24.98
C GLY A 328 12.64 -11.51 24.66
N GLN A 329 11.99 -12.05 25.69
CA GLN A 329 10.93 -13.04 25.55
C GLN A 329 9.62 -12.38 25.06
N SER A 330 8.84 -13.12 24.28
CA SER A 330 7.50 -12.68 23.87
C SER A 330 6.62 -12.42 25.09
N ARG A 331 5.92 -11.30 25.07
CA ARG A 331 4.98 -10.84 26.10
C ARG A 331 3.89 -9.98 25.48
N TRP A 332 2.91 -9.58 26.26
CA TRP A 332 1.97 -8.56 25.86
C TRP A 332 2.66 -7.19 25.78
N CYS A 333 2.60 -6.57 24.60
CA CYS A 333 3.22 -5.28 24.30
C CYS A 333 2.17 -4.28 23.86
N PRO A 334 2.36 -2.96 24.03
CA PRO A 334 1.48 -1.97 23.42
C PRO A 334 1.43 -2.20 21.90
N ASP A 335 0.23 -2.34 21.35
CA ASP A 335 0.03 -2.55 19.92
C ASP A 335 0.38 -1.27 19.15
N VAL A 336 1.10 -1.44 18.05
CA VAL A 336 1.40 -0.37 17.07
C VAL A 336 0.35 -0.29 15.95
N GLY A 337 -0.78 -0.99 16.07
CA GLY A 337 -1.95 -0.81 15.21
C GLY A 337 -2.08 -1.77 14.03
N ASN A 338 -1.33 -2.87 14.00
CA ASN A 338 -1.31 -3.77 12.83
C ASN A 338 -2.34 -4.90 12.86
N ILE A 339 -2.71 -5.43 14.03
CA ILE A 339 -3.56 -6.64 14.14
C ILE A 339 -5.04 -6.28 14.29
N ALA A 340 -5.38 -5.20 15.00
CA ALA A 340 -6.75 -4.74 15.16
C ALA A 340 -7.45 -4.38 13.82
N CYS A 341 -6.67 -4.18 12.75
CA CYS A 341 -7.17 -3.92 11.40
C CYS A 341 -7.47 -5.18 10.58
N MET A 342 -7.27 -6.39 11.12
CA MET A 342 -7.47 -7.64 10.38
C MET A 342 -8.95 -8.01 10.25
N GLU A 343 -9.31 -8.59 9.11
CA GLU A 343 -10.61 -9.23 8.95
C GLU A 343 -10.64 -10.54 9.76
N CYS A 344 -11.61 -10.66 10.66
CA CYS A 344 -11.78 -11.80 11.55
C CYS A 344 -13.17 -12.41 11.41
N ILE A 345 -13.29 -13.68 11.76
CA ILE A 345 -14.59 -14.36 11.95
C ILE A 345 -14.95 -14.23 13.43
N LEU A 346 -16.11 -13.66 13.71
CA LEU A 346 -16.58 -13.43 15.08
C LEU A 346 -17.24 -14.68 15.65
N TYR A 347 -16.86 -15.10 16.86
CA TYR A 347 -17.54 -16.12 17.62
C TYR A 347 -18.87 -15.61 18.16
N PRO A 348 -20.03 -16.16 17.78
CA PRO A 348 -21.31 -15.62 18.19
C PRO A 348 -21.78 -16.09 19.58
N GLY A 349 -21.20 -17.18 20.13
CA GLY A 349 -21.77 -17.93 21.24
C GLY A 349 -21.90 -17.20 22.56
N ASN A 350 -21.08 -16.16 22.81
CA ASN A 350 -21.12 -15.40 24.05
C ASN A 350 -21.47 -13.91 23.88
N LEU A 351 -21.76 -13.47 22.66
CA LEU A 351 -21.98 -12.05 22.36
C LEU A 351 -23.13 -11.40 23.14
N PRO A 352 -24.30 -12.06 23.32
CA PRO A 352 -25.38 -11.47 24.11
C PRO A 352 -24.94 -11.06 25.52
N THR A 353 -24.15 -11.92 26.18
CA THR A 353 -23.62 -11.66 27.54
C THR A 353 -22.47 -10.64 27.48
N ALA A 354 -21.56 -10.77 26.51
CA ALA A 354 -20.39 -9.89 26.42
C ALA A 354 -20.75 -8.43 26.16
N TRP A 355 -21.88 -8.18 25.50
CA TRP A 355 -22.33 -6.83 25.14
C TRP A 355 -23.50 -6.30 25.96
N GLU A 356 -23.99 -7.06 26.96
CA GLU A 356 -25.22 -6.75 27.70
C GLU A 356 -25.23 -5.34 28.33
N ASN A 357 -24.12 -4.95 28.95
CA ASN A 357 -23.97 -3.67 29.64
C ASN A 357 -23.24 -2.60 28.82
N THR A 358 -23.29 -2.71 27.48
CA THR A 358 -22.60 -1.80 26.58
C THR A 358 -23.55 -1.24 25.52
N PRO A 359 -23.19 -0.14 24.85
CA PRO A 359 -23.96 0.36 23.71
C PRO A 359 -24.13 -0.66 22.58
N MET A 360 -23.32 -1.72 22.56
CA MET A 360 -23.39 -2.78 21.52
C MET A 360 -24.52 -3.78 21.74
N LYS A 361 -25.22 -3.74 22.86
CA LYS A 361 -26.30 -4.67 23.24
C LYS A 361 -27.32 -4.91 22.12
N TYR A 362 -27.66 -3.87 21.38
CA TYR A 362 -28.65 -3.94 20.30
C TYR A 362 -28.02 -3.86 18.91
N SER A 363 -26.73 -4.13 18.78
CA SER A 363 -26.05 -4.01 17.49
C SER A 363 -26.48 -5.02 16.44
N ALA A 364 -27.06 -6.14 16.87
CA ALA A 364 -27.39 -7.31 16.05
C ALA A 364 -26.17 -7.90 15.27
N LEU A 365 -24.96 -7.59 15.70
CA LEU A 365 -23.76 -8.19 15.11
C LEU A 365 -23.65 -9.69 15.40
N GLU A 366 -24.28 -10.18 16.49
CA GLU A 366 -24.43 -11.60 16.78
C GLU A 366 -25.30 -12.30 15.73
N VAL A 367 -26.35 -11.64 15.23
CA VAL A 367 -27.20 -12.16 14.15
C VAL A 367 -26.39 -12.24 12.85
N LEU A 368 -25.64 -11.20 12.53
CA LEU A 368 -24.77 -11.17 11.36
C LEU A 368 -23.72 -12.27 11.43
N ALA A 369 -23.04 -12.43 12.58
CA ALA A 369 -22.03 -13.48 12.78
C ALA A 369 -22.59 -14.88 12.69
N SER A 370 -23.82 -15.12 13.21
CA SER A 370 -24.49 -16.42 13.15
C SER A 370 -24.96 -16.77 11.75
N ASN A 371 -25.47 -15.79 10.98
CA ASN A 371 -25.96 -16.01 9.62
C ASN A 371 -24.82 -16.27 8.62
N ILE A 372 -23.64 -15.74 8.86
CA ILE A 372 -22.46 -15.90 8.00
C ILE A 372 -21.22 -16.29 8.81
N PRO A 373 -21.22 -17.48 9.41
CA PRO A 373 -20.18 -17.90 10.36
C PRO A 373 -18.77 -18.04 9.75
N THR A 374 -18.62 -17.91 8.44
CA THR A 374 -17.34 -18.03 7.72
C THR A 374 -16.91 -16.73 7.06
N VAL A 375 -17.68 -15.66 7.20
CA VAL A 375 -17.34 -14.35 6.61
C VAL A 375 -16.53 -13.51 7.58
N ALA A 376 -15.30 -13.22 7.18
CA ALA A 376 -14.44 -12.32 7.92
C ALA A 376 -14.87 -10.86 7.74
N LEU A 377 -14.83 -10.09 8.83
CA LEU A 377 -15.11 -8.66 8.90
C LEU A 377 -14.07 -7.96 9.77
N ARG A 378 -13.88 -6.68 9.52
CA ARG A 378 -13.14 -5.80 10.43
C ARG A 378 -14.11 -5.31 11.51
N TYR A 379 -14.13 -5.99 12.64
CA TYR A 379 -15.11 -5.72 13.71
C TYR A 379 -14.91 -4.37 14.41
N GLU A 380 -13.72 -3.81 14.40
CA GLU A 380 -13.53 -2.42 14.80
C GLU A 380 -14.35 -1.45 13.95
N ASP A 381 -14.35 -1.66 12.64
CA ASP A 381 -15.13 -0.83 11.72
C ASP A 381 -16.63 -1.07 11.93
N ALA A 382 -17.03 -2.32 12.22
CA ALA A 382 -18.42 -2.67 12.55
C ALA A 382 -18.90 -1.94 13.81
N ILE A 383 -18.10 -1.93 14.87
CA ILE A 383 -18.40 -1.23 16.11
C ILE A 383 -18.50 0.29 15.88
N LYS A 384 -17.49 0.87 15.23
CA LYS A 384 -17.45 2.31 14.89
C LYS A 384 -18.63 2.71 13.98
N LYS A 385 -19.00 1.84 13.03
CA LYS A 385 -20.13 2.07 12.13
C LYS A 385 -21.46 2.01 12.86
N TYR A 386 -21.67 0.99 13.69
CA TYR A 386 -22.90 0.86 14.47
C TYR A 386 -23.12 2.06 15.39
N LEU A 387 -22.10 2.51 16.11
CA LEU A 387 -22.22 3.66 17.01
C LEU A 387 -22.55 4.98 16.28
N LYS A 388 -22.13 5.11 15.02
CA LYS A 388 -22.51 6.23 14.16
C LYS A 388 -23.85 6.04 13.46
N PHE A 389 -24.24 4.79 13.22
CA PHE A 389 -25.45 4.40 12.51
C PHE A 389 -26.14 3.23 13.23
N PRO A 390 -26.85 3.48 14.37
CA PRO A 390 -27.49 2.40 15.13
C PRO A 390 -28.55 1.63 14.34
N LYS A 391 -29.14 2.23 13.29
CA LYS A 391 -30.11 1.56 12.40
C LYS A 391 -29.49 0.42 11.55
N LEU A 392 -28.16 0.23 11.60
CA LEU A 392 -27.49 -0.98 11.10
C LEU A 392 -28.09 -2.26 11.70
N GLU A 393 -28.59 -2.19 12.95
CA GLU A 393 -29.34 -3.24 13.59
C GLU A 393 -30.51 -3.75 12.73
N TRP A 394 -31.26 -2.85 12.10
CA TRP A 394 -32.41 -3.23 11.27
C TRP A 394 -31.99 -4.02 10.04
N ILE A 395 -30.90 -3.60 9.42
CA ILE A 395 -30.32 -4.27 8.24
C ILE A 395 -29.84 -5.67 8.60
N CYS A 396 -29.16 -5.83 9.74
CA CYS A 396 -28.71 -7.13 10.25
C CYS A 396 -29.91 -8.05 10.58
N LYS A 397 -30.91 -7.53 11.33
CA LYS A 397 -32.12 -8.30 11.70
C LYS A 397 -33.00 -8.69 10.51
N MET A 398 -32.98 -7.92 9.44
CA MET A 398 -33.64 -8.30 8.18
C MET A 398 -32.94 -9.41 7.41
N GLY A 399 -31.74 -9.84 7.85
CA GLY A 399 -30.95 -10.84 7.14
C GLY A 399 -30.27 -10.31 5.87
N LEU A 400 -30.17 -8.99 5.70
CA LEU A 400 -29.42 -8.36 4.60
C LEU A 400 -27.91 -8.40 4.87
N ASN A 401 -27.37 -9.62 4.95
CA ASN A 401 -26.03 -9.86 5.47
C ASN A 401 -24.93 -9.29 4.58
N ARG A 402 -25.08 -9.44 3.25
CA ARG A 402 -24.12 -8.90 2.28
C ARG A 402 -24.12 -7.38 2.28
N LEU A 403 -25.30 -6.78 2.37
CA LEU A 403 -25.44 -5.33 2.46
C LEU A 403 -24.84 -4.78 3.77
N ALA A 404 -25.13 -5.43 4.92
CA ALA A 404 -24.54 -5.08 6.20
C ALA A 404 -23.02 -5.12 6.15
N LYS A 405 -22.44 -6.18 5.58
CA LYS A 405 -20.99 -6.29 5.34
C LYS A 405 -20.44 -5.12 4.51
N ASN A 406 -21.10 -4.76 3.42
CA ASN A 406 -20.68 -3.67 2.56
C ASN A 406 -20.73 -2.30 3.28
N ILE A 407 -21.77 -2.06 4.09
CA ILE A 407 -21.89 -0.83 4.91
C ILE A 407 -20.77 -0.75 5.93
N ILE A 408 -20.44 -1.86 6.61
CA ILE A 408 -19.37 -1.94 7.59
C ILE A 408 -18.02 -1.69 6.94
N SER A 409 -17.73 -2.33 5.82
CA SER A 409 -16.47 -2.19 5.08
C SER A 409 -16.27 -0.83 4.41
N GLY A 410 -17.26 0.06 4.47
CA GLY A 410 -17.15 1.42 3.94
C GLY A 410 -17.04 1.49 2.42
N MET A 411 -17.61 0.55 1.68
CA MET A 411 -17.55 0.49 0.21
C MET A 411 -18.21 1.68 -0.52
N ASN A 412 -18.36 2.83 0.13
CA ASN A 412 -18.86 4.08 -0.48
C ASN A 412 -17.90 4.71 -1.51
N TYR A 413 -16.73 4.10 -1.75
CA TYR A 413 -15.71 4.61 -2.67
C TYR A 413 -16.08 4.49 -4.17
N TYR A 414 -17.11 3.70 -4.51
CA TYR A 414 -17.45 3.41 -5.92
C TYR A 414 -18.56 4.30 -6.51
N GLY A 415 -18.84 5.42 -5.88
CA GLY A 415 -19.65 6.52 -6.44
C GLY A 415 -21.01 6.08 -6.98
N SER A 416 -21.22 6.20 -8.29
CA SER A 416 -22.50 5.93 -8.95
C SER A 416 -22.84 4.46 -9.14
N LEU A 417 -21.89 3.54 -8.89
CA LEU A 417 -22.09 2.10 -9.13
C LEU A 417 -22.75 1.38 -7.96
N VAL A 418 -22.77 1.98 -6.77
CA VAL A 418 -23.35 1.36 -5.56
C VAL A 418 -24.70 2.00 -5.21
N GLY A 419 -25.55 1.24 -4.53
CA GLY A 419 -26.82 1.73 -4.01
C GLY A 419 -26.63 2.82 -2.97
N LYS A 420 -27.47 3.85 -3.02
CA LYS A 420 -27.47 4.92 -2.05
C LYS A 420 -28.16 4.49 -0.76
N ILE A 421 -27.55 4.80 0.39
CA ILE A 421 -28.11 4.59 1.72
C ILE A 421 -28.40 5.95 2.33
N ASP A 422 -29.64 6.18 2.75
CA ASP A 422 -30.01 7.34 3.54
C ASP A 422 -29.88 7.02 5.04
N TYR A 423 -28.77 7.45 5.63
CA TYR A 423 -28.48 7.19 7.04
C TYR A 423 -29.45 7.89 8.01
N ASP A 424 -30.17 8.93 7.55
CA ASP A 424 -31.13 9.69 8.35
C ASP A 424 -32.57 9.17 8.21
N GLY A 425 -32.84 8.31 7.23
CA GLY A 425 -34.15 7.71 6.96
C GLY A 425 -34.81 7.13 8.24
N LYS A 426 -36.10 7.38 8.42
CA LYS A 426 -36.86 6.97 9.62
C LYS A 426 -37.39 5.54 9.56
N THR A 427 -37.45 4.98 8.37
CA THR A 427 -37.89 3.61 8.10
C THR A 427 -36.85 2.88 7.28
N ILE A 428 -36.86 1.55 7.30
CA ILE A 428 -35.95 0.75 6.47
C ILE A 428 -36.11 1.04 4.98
N TYR A 429 -37.32 1.37 4.55
CA TYR A 429 -37.63 1.71 3.16
C TYR A 429 -36.99 3.03 2.75
N GLU A 430 -37.02 4.04 3.62
CA GLU A 430 -36.34 5.31 3.42
C GLU A 430 -34.82 5.12 3.41
N ILE A 431 -34.28 4.38 4.38
CA ILE A 431 -32.84 4.06 4.46
C ILE A 431 -32.35 3.43 3.16
N LEU A 432 -33.09 2.48 2.61
CA LEU A 432 -32.72 1.77 1.40
C LEU A 432 -33.18 2.50 0.10
N GLY A 433 -34.01 3.53 0.21
CA GLY A 433 -34.61 4.22 -0.94
C GLY A 433 -35.44 3.27 -1.82
N LEU A 434 -36.12 2.28 -1.22
CA LEU A 434 -36.87 1.25 -1.91
C LEU A 434 -38.34 1.18 -1.48
N THR A 435 -39.19 0.73 -2.39
CA THR A 435 -40.56 0.32 -2.06
C THR A 435 -40.54 -0.95 -1.20
N LYS A 436 -41.65 -1.22 -0.52
CA LYS A 436 -41.83 -2.46 0.27
C LYS A 436 -41.60 -3.74 -0.56
N ILE A 437 -42.04 -3.75 -1.80
CA ILE A 437 -41.88 -4.89 -2.72
C ILE A 437 -40.39 -5.10 -3.04
N ASN A 438 -39.68 -4.04 -3.44
CA ASN A 438 -38.27 -4.11 -3.79
C ASN A 438 -37.38 -4.43 -2.58
N THR A 439 -37.74 -3.95 -1.39
CA THR A 439 -37.06 -4.33 -0.14
C THR A 439 -37.20 -5.83 0.15
N LYS A 440 -38.39 -6.40 -0.08
CA LYS A 440 -38.60 -7.85 0.08
C LYS A 440 -37.78 -8.66 -0.92
N ILE A 441 -37.68 -8.20 -2.17
CA ILE A 441 -36.82 -8.85 -3.18
C ILE A 441 -35.35 -8.78 -2.79
N LEU A 442 -34.86 -7.61 -2.31
CA LEU A 442 -33.50 -7.46 -1.81
C LEU A 442 -33.19 -8.46 -0.68
N GLN A 443 -34.15 -8.61 0.26
CA GLN A 443 -34.04 -9.54 1.37
C GLN A 443 -34.01 -11.00 0.92
N GLU A 444 -34.90 -11.38 0.00
CA GLU A 444 -35.04 -12.76 -0.48
C GLU A 444 -33.74 -13.29 -1.14
N ILE A 445 -33.02 -12.42 -1.84
CA ILE A 445 -31.77 -12.81 -2.51
C ILE A 445 -30.49 -12.45 -1.71
N ASP A 446 -30.63 -11.93 -0.48
CA ASP A 446 -29.54 -11.36 0.33
C ASP A 446 -28.64 -10.44 -0.50
N GLY A 447 -29.28 -9.44 -1.13
CA GLY A 447 -28.62 -8.57 -2.09
C GLY A 447 -27.57 -7.66 -1.45
N ASP A 448 -26.51 -7.37 -2.20
CA ASP A 448 -25.43 -6.44 -1.83
C ASP A 448 -25.70 -5.01 -2.31
N HIS A 449 -24.74 -4.11 -2.16
CA HIS A 449 -24.82 -2.72 -2.65
C HIS A 449 -25.12 -2.60 -4.15
N TYR A 450 -24.63 -3.52 -4.96
CA TYR A 450 -24.83 -3.50 -6.39
C TYR A 450 -26.27 -3.89 -6.74
N VAL A 451 -26.79 -4.92 -6.05
CA VAL A 451 -28.20 -5.33 -6.18
C VAL A 451 -29.13 -4.21 -5.69
N LEU A 452 -28.79 -3.56 -4.57
CA LEU A 452 -29.53 -2.37 -4.10
C LEU A 452 -29.59 -1.28 -5.19
N ARG A 453 -28.45 -1.01 -5.86
CA ARG A 453 -28.40 -0.05 -6.96
C ARG A 453 -29.29 -0.45 -8.13
N LEU A 454 -29.27 -1.71 -8.53
CA LEU A 454 -30.17 -2.21 -9.59
C LEU A 454 -31.65 -1.97 -9.25
N LEU A 455 -32.06 -2.29 -8.02
CA LEU A 455 -33.43 -2.08 -7.56
C LEU A 455 -33.82 -0.59 -7.50
N GLN A 456 -32.92 0.28 -7.04
CA GLN A 456 -33.16 1.74 -7.02
C GLN A 456 -33.32 2.28 -8.44
N VAL A 457 -32.48 1.86 -9.38
CA VAL A 457 -32.58 2.27 -10.78
C VAL A 457 -33.85 1.70 -11.43
N SER A 458 -34.14 0.40 -11.23
CA SER A 458 -35.33 -0.23 -11.79
C SER A 458 -36.61 0.49 -11.32
N GLN A 459 -36.68 0.84 -10.04
CA GLN A 459 -37.79 1.59 -9.46
C GLN A 459 -37.91 2.98 -10.10
N THR A 460 -36.82 3.70 -10.31
CA THR A 460 -36.81 5.03 -10.93
C THR A 460 -37.30 4.99 -12.37
N ILE A 461 -37.05 3.93 -13.12
CA ILE A 461 -37.49 3.78 -14.51
C ILE A 461 -38.83 3.03 -14.63
N GLY A 462 -39.53 2.75 -13.50
CA GLY A 462 -40.81 2.06 -13.49
C GLY A 462 -40.76 0.58 -13.84
N MET A 463 -39.59 -0.06 -13.70
CA MET A 463 -39.39 -1.49 -13.96
C MET A 463 -39.49 -2.31 -12.65
N GLN A 464 -40.27 -3.38 -12.65
CA GLN A 464 -40.43 -4.28 -11.51
C GLN A 464 -39.79 -5.63 -11.83
N PHE A 465 -38.87 -6.07 -10.98
CA PHE A 465 -38.28 -7.42 -11.03
C PHE A 465 -39.07 -8.42 -10.17
N LYS A 466 -38.93 -9.70 -10.53
CA LYS A 466 -39.08 -10.82 -9.57
C LYS A 466 -37.69 -11.17 -9.03
N ALA A 467 -37.62 -11.82 -7.88
CA ALA A 467 -36.35 -12.16 -7.23
C ALA A 467 -35.43 -13.04 -8.09
N ASP A 468 -35.99 -14.07 -8.73
CA ASP A 468 -35.27 -14.97 -9.65
C ASP A 468 -34.74 -14.23 -10.88
N GLN A 469 -35.54 -13.35 -11.48
CA GLN A 469 -35.10 -12.51 -12.63
C GLN A 469 -33.99 -11.55 -12.27
N LEU A 470 -34.06 -10.90 -11.12
CA LEU A 470 -33.00 -9.99 -10.66
C LEU A 470 -31.70 -10.76 -10.37
N LYS A 471 -31.80 -11.94 -9.75
CA LYS A 471 -30.65 -12.80 -9.48
C LYS A 471 -29.98 -13.24 -10.77
N GLU A 472 -30.76 -13.74 -11.76
CA GLU A 472 -30.23 -14.12 -13.08
C GLU A 472 -29.59 -12.94 -13.80
N TYR A 473 -30.23 -11.76 -13.76
CA TYR A 473 -29.68 -10.53 -14.33
C TYR A 473 -28.35 -10.18 -13.69
N TYR A 474 -28.29 -10.17 -12.35
CA TYR A 474 -27.08 -9.83 -11.62
C TYR A 474 -25.93 -10.83 -11.82
N GLU A 475 -26.25 -12.11 -11.89
CA GLU A 475 -25.26 -13.17 -12.18
C GLU A 475 -24.70 -13.06 -13.60
N THR A 476 -25.50 -12.55 -14.56
CA THR A 476 -25.11 -12.44 -15.97
C THR A 476 -24.45 -11.09 -16.28
N PHE A 477 -25.05 -9.98 -15.86
CA PHE A 477 -24.64 -8.63 -16.26
C PHE A 477 -24.09 -7.77 -15.11
N GLU A 478 -23.97 -8.34 -13.92
CA GLU A 478 -23.54 -7.61 -12.72
C GLU A 478 -24.40 -6.35 -12.47
N CYS A 479 -23.79 -5.24 -12.05
CA CYS A 479 -24.52 -4.00 -11.79
C CYS A 479 -24.60 -3.09 -13.06
N ASN A 480 -24.93 -3.66 -14.23
CA ASN A 480 -25.06 -2.88 -15.47
C ASN A 480 -26.40 -2.12 -15.50
N THR A 481 -26.44 -0.95 -14.86
CA THR A 481 -27.65 -0.10 -14.81
C THR A 481 -27.98 0.59 -16.13
N GLU A 482 -26.98 0.80 -17.01
CA GLU A 482 -27.22 1.41 -18.33
C GLU A 482 -27.99 0.46 -19.23
N LEU A 483 -27.70 -0.85 -19.17
CA LEU A 483 -28.46 -1.86 -19.86
C LEU A 483 -29.95 -1.84 -19.46
N LEU A 484 -30.26 -1.70 -18.16
CA LEU A 484 -31.63 -1.56 -17.65
C LEU A 484 -32.33 -0.30 -18.19
N LYS A 485 -31.65 0.84 -18.19
CA LYS A 485 -32.20 2.09 -18.69
C LYS A 485 -32.55 2.01 -20.17
N GLN A 486 -31.69 1.37 -20.96
CA GLN A 486 -31.95 1.15 -22.38
C GLN A 486 -33.10 0.18 -22.61
N ALA A 487 -33.19 -0.91 -21.83
CA ALA A 487 -34.27 -1.87 -21.91
C ALA A 487 -35.64 -1.24 -21.69
N ASN A 488 -35.78 -0.31 -20.75
CA ASN A 488 -37.08 0.31 -20.47
C ASN A 488 -37.49 1.35 -21.51
N ARG A 489 -36.55 1.91 -22.28
CA ARG A 489 -36.84 2.99 -23.25
C ARG A 489 -37.55 2.51 -24.52
N LYS A 490 -37.10 1.39 -25.10
CA LYS A 490 -37.49 0.97 -26.45
C LYS A 490 -37.88 -0.49 -26.60
N VAL A 491 -37.38 -1.34 -25.73
CA VAL A 491 -37.62 -2.79 -25.77
C VAL A 491 -37.76 -3.36 -24.38
N SER A 492 -38.54 -4.43 -24.21
CA SER A 492 -38.58 -5.12 -22.91
C SER A 492 -37.22 -5.77 -22.60
N LEU A 493 -36.88 -5.83 -21.30
CA LEU A 493 -35.65 -6.47 -20.84
C LEU A 493 -35.50 -7.90 -21.40
N HIS A 494 -36.57 -8.67 -21.41
CA HIS A 494 -36.57 -10.02 -21.97
C HIS A 494 -36.16 -10.07 -23.47
N LYS A 495 -36.65 -9.14 -24.28
CA LYS A 495 -36.26 -9.05 -25.71
C LYS A 495 -34.80 -8.65 -25.84
N LEU A 496 -34.33 -7.73 -25.02
CA LEU A 496 -32.93 -7.32 -25.04
C LEU A 496 -31.98 -8.43 -24.61
N VAL A 497 -32.30 -9.14 -23.52
CA VAL A 497 -31.51 -10.29 -23.05
C VAL A 497 -31.43 -11.39 -24.13
N LYS A 498 -32.56 -11.72 -24.75
CA LYS A 498 -32.57 -12.68 -25.88
C LYS A 498 -31.74 -12.23 -27.07
N TYR A 499 -31.74 -10.94 -27.38
CA TYR A 499 -30.91 -10.38 -28.44
C TYR A 499 -29.43 -10.53 -28.09
N ILE A 500 -29.02 -10.13 -26.87
CA ILE A 500 -27.65 -10.29 -26.38
C ILE A 500 -27.23 -11.77 -26.40
N GLU A 501 -28.10 -12.67 -25.97
CA GLU A 501 -27.84 -14.09 -25.97
C GLU A 501 -27.60 -14.65 -27.37
N LYS A 502 -28.41 -14.24 -28.33
CA LYS A 502 -28.26 -14.64 -29.74
C LYS A 502 -26.96 -14.11 -30.35
N GLU A 503 -26.71 -12.81 -30.25
CA GLU A 503 -25.58 -12.16 -30.91
C GLU A 503 -24.25 -12.46 -30.22
N SER A 504 -24.26 -12.75 -28.89
CA SER A 504 -23.05 -13.12 -28.14
C SER A 504 -22.40 -14.45 -28.56
N GLN A 505 -23.15 -15.31 -29.29
CA GLN A 505 -22.61 -16.58 -29.80
C GLN A 505 -21.46 -16.37 -30.78
N SER A 506 -21.43 -15.24 -31.47
CA SER A 506 -20.35 -14.89 -32.43
C SER A 506 -19.14 -14.24 -31.76
N TYR A 507 -19.18 -13.99 -30.44
CA TYR A 507 -18.07 -13.35 -29.73
C TYR A 507 -16.97 -14.35 -29.38
N PRO A 508 -15.69 -13.96 -29.55
CA PRO A 508 -14.58 -14.81 -29.19
C PRO A 508 -14.48 -15.02 -27.68
N ILE A 509 -13.93 -16.16 -27.25
CA ILE A 509 -13.59 -16.43 -25.88
C ILE A 509 -12.16 -15.93 -25.64
N GLY A 510 -11.96 -15.05 -24.68
CA GLY A 510 -10.63 -14.68 -24.18
C GLY A 510 -9.93 -13.49 -24.85
N GLU A 511 -10.54 -12.79 -25.79
CA GLU A 511 -10.05 -11.47 -26.23
C GLU A 511 -10.59 -10.37 -25.29
N ARG A 512 -9.74 -9.98 -24.33
CA ARG A 512 -10.01 -8.78 -23.52
C ARG A 512 -9.80 -7.55 -24.38
N HIS A 513 -10.85 -6.93 -24.86
CA HIS A 513 -10.78 -5.51 -25.15
C HIS A 513 -10.57 -4.78 -23.83
N ASN A 514 -9.52 -3.96 -23.74
CA ASN A 514 -9.18 -3.10 -22.60
C ASN A 514 -10.27 -2.03 -22.40
N CYS A 515 -11.42 -2.42 -21.86
CA CYS A 515 -12.34 -1.47 -21.28
C CYS A 515 -11.83 -1.15 -19.88
N TRP A 516 -11.41 0.08 -19.68
CA TRP A 516 -11.04 0.64 -18.39
C TRP A 516 -12.27 0.71 -17.47
N ASN A 517 -12.78 -0.44 -17.06
CA ASN A 517 -13.65 -0.53 -15.91
C ASN A 517 -12.85 -1.18 -14.79
N TYR A 518 -12.46 -0.37 -13.82
CA TYR A 518 -11.97 -0.80 -12.53
C TYR A 518 -13.04 -1.65 -11.85
N SER A 519 -13.26 -2.85 -12.33
CA SER A 519 -13.91 -3.91 -11.61
C SER A 519 -12.84 -4.54 -10.73
N TYR A 520 -12.92 -4.27 -9.43
CA TYR A 520 -12.10 -4.82 -8.38
C TYR A 520 -11.89 -6.30 -8.61
N MET A 521 -10.61 -6.74 -8.54
CA MET A 521 -10.23 -8.15 -8.56
C MET A 521 -10.92 -8.89 -7.41
N ARG A 522 -12.14 -9.35 -7.62
CA ARG A 522 -12.50 -10.64 -7.07
C ARG A 522 -11.60 -11.64 -7.77
N TYR A 523 -10.92 -12.48 -7.01
CA TYR A 523 -10.44 -13.76 -7.51
C TYR A 523 -11.68 -14.48 -8.08
N LYS A 524 -11.98 -14.24 -9.34
CA LYS A 524 -13.03 -14.96 -10.06
C LYS A 524 -12.50 -16.38 -10.24
N GLU A 525 -13.09 -17.33 -9.49
CA GLU A 525 -13.25 -18.67 -10.04
C GLU A 525 -13.69 -18.47 -11.50
N ARG A 526 -13.01 -19.11 -12.45
CA ARG A 526 -13.21 -18.92 -13.90
C ARG A 526 -14.67 -18.67 -14.22
N THR A 527 -14.99 -17.48 -14.69
CA THR A 527 -16.36 -17.13 -15.13
C THR A 527 -16.74 -18.08 -16.26
N ASP A 528 -17.98 -18.57 -16.28
CA ASP A 528 -18.46 -19.37 -17.41
C ASP A 528 -18.23 -18.56 -18.70
N PRO A 529 -17.51 -19.11 -19.69
CA PRO A 529 -17.23 -18.41 -20.94
C PRO A 529 -18.47 -17.86 -21.63
N ARG A 530 -19.63 -18.47 -21.40
CA ARG A 530 -20.91 -18.01 -21.94
C ARG A 530 -21.38 -16.71 -21.27
N ILE A 531 -21.15 -16.53 -19.98
CA ILE A 531 -21.45 -15.29 -19.25
C ILE A 531 -20.54 -14.19 -19.73
N GLU A 532 -19.25 -14.46 -19.86
CA GLU A 532 -18.25 -13.49 -20.34
C GLU A 532 -18.62 -12.96 -21.73
N ARG A 533 -19.03 -13.82 -22.67
CA ARG A 533 -19.49 -13.39 -23.99
C ARG A 533 -20.71 -12.47 -23.94
N LYS A 534 -21.69 -12.77 -23.08
CA LYS A 534 -22.88 -11.93 -22.89
C LYS A 534 -22.52 -10.57 -22.32
N GLN A 535 -21.62 -10.51 -21.36
CA GLN A 535 -21.13 -9.25 -20.78
C GLN A 535 -20.38 -8.39 -21.80
N ASN A 536 -19.46 -8.99 -22.55
CA ASN A 536 -18.71 -8.28 -23.59
C ASN A 536 -19.65 -7.72 -24.67
N MET A 537 -20.54 -8.57 -25.20
CA MET A 537 -21.52 -8.13 -26.18
C MET A 537 -22.43 -7.01 -25.66
N ALA A 538 -22.87 -7.06 -24.42
CA ALA A 538 -23.72 -6.05 -23.82
C ALA A 538 -23.00 -4.69 -23.68
N ASN A 539 -21.72 -4.72 -23.30
CA ASN A 539 -20.90 -3.51 -23.18
C ASN A 539 -20.62 -2.90 -24.54
N ASP A 540 -20.21 -3.72 -25.52
CA ASP A 540 -19.97 -3.25 -26.90
C ASP A 540 -21.26 -2.68 -27.51
N TRP A 541 -22.43 -3.26 -27.18
CA TRP A 541 -23.71 -2.72 -27.66
C TRP A 541 -24.03 -1.35 -27.03
N LEU A 542 -23.71 -1.13 -25.78
CA LEU A 542 -23.87 0.17 -25.13
C LEU A 542 -22.94 1.23 -25.75
N GLU A 543 -21.68 0.89 -25.98
CA GLU A 543 -20.71 1.75 -26.67
C GLU A 543 -21.16 2.07 -28.10
N TYR A 544 -21.59 1.06 -28.84
CA TYR A 544 -22.15 1.23 -30.18
C TYR A 544 -23.31 2.23 -30.21
N LEU A 545 -24.22 2.17 -29.22
CA LEU A 545 -25.32 3.14 -29.15
C LEU A 545 -24.85 4.59 -28.91
N GLU A 546 -23.76 4.77 -28.16
CA GLU A 546 -23.17 6.09 -27.98
C GLU A 546 -22.54 6.61 -29.29
N TRP A 547 -21.81 5.74 -30.02
CA TRP A 547 -21.27 6.10 -31.34
C TRP A 547 -22.36 6.43 -32.35
N CYS A 548 -23.45 5.66 -32.36
CA CYS A 548 -24.60 5.94 -33.21
C CYS A 548 -25.21 7.33 -32.94
N LYS A 549 -25.28 7.75 -31.66
CA LYS A 549 -25.74 9.10 -31.29
C LYS A 549 -24.80 10.17 -31.85
N GLU A 550 -23.51 10.01 -31.68
CA GLU A 550 -22.49 10.95 -32.20
C GLU A 550 -22.46 11.01 -33.72
N LEU A 551 -22.77 9.91 -34.39
CA LEU A 551 -22.91 9.81 -35.85
C LEU A 551 -24.28 10.25 -36.36
N ASN A 552 -25.22 10.63 -35.45
CA ASN A 552 -26.60 11.01 -35.76
C ASN A 552 -27.41 9.91 -36.47
N TYR A 553 -27.19 8.64 -36.08
CA TYR A 553 -28.01 7.54 -36.56
C TYR A 553 -29.41 7.58 -35.90
N ASP A 554 -30.42 7.21 -36.67
CA ASP A 554 -31.79 7.08 -36.17
C ASP A 554 -31.95 5.84 -35.27
N LEU A 555 -31.77 6.03 -33.98
CA LEU A 555 -31.90 4.94 -33.01
C LEU A 555 -33.38 4.55 -32.75
N ASP A 556 -34.38 5.24 -33.31
CA ASP A 556 -35.76 4.76 -33.28
C ASP A 556 -36.01 3.65 -34.30
N ASN A 557 -35.13 3.56 -35.29
CA ASN A 557 -35.10 2.48 -36.24
C ASN A 557 -34.45 1.24 -35.61
N LYS A 558 -35.21 0.14 -35.57
CA LYS A 558 -34.75 -1.14 -35.00
C LYS A 558 -33.43 -1.67 -35.65
N PHE A 559 -33.21 -1.39 -36.92
CA PHE A 559 -32.01 -1.83 -37.62
C PHE A 559 -30.72 -1.16 -37.11
N PHE A 560 -30.84 0.06 -36.56
CA PHE A 560 -29.71 0.68 -35.84
C PHE A 560 -29.70 0.37 -34.35
N TYR A 561 -30.86 0.19 -33.71
CA TYR A 561 -30.93 -0.04 -32.28
C TYR A 561 -30.53 -1.50 -31.90
N MET A 562 -30.96 -2.47 -32.68
CA MET A 562 -30.68 -3.92 -32.48
C MET A 562 -30.30 -4.57 -33.84
N PRO A 563 -29.15 -4.27 -34.40
CA PRO A 563 -28.77 -4.77 -35.71
C PRO A 563 -28.53 -6.29 -35.66
N ASN A 564 -28.85 -6.97 -36.76
CA ASN A 564 -28.44 -8.35 -36.95
C ASN A 564 -26.95 -8.41 -37.28
N ASN A 565 -26.26 -9.51 -36.92
CA ASN A 565 -24.82 -9.67 -37.05
C ASN A 565 -24.07 -8.51 -36.36
N PHE A 566 -24.42 -8.29 -35.12
CA PHE A 566 -23.98 -7.13 -34.34
C PHE A 566 -22.48 -6.88 -34.41
N LYS A 567 -21.62 -7.90 -34.27
CA LYS A 567 -20.16 -7.74 -34.32
C LYS A 567 -19.68 -7.03 -35.58
N LYS A 568 -20.19 -7.42 -36.75
CA LYS A 568 -19.84 -6.79 -38.03
C LYS A 568 -20.30 -5.33 -38.11
N VAL A 569 -21.50 -5.04 -37.59
CA VAL A 569 -22.04 -3.68 -37.60
C VAL A 569 -21.28 -2.79 -36.61
N HIS A 570 -20.98 -3.32 -35.45
CA HIS A 570 -20.17 -2.67 -34.42
C HIS A 570 -18.80 -2.23 -34.97
N ASP A 571 -18.06 -3.14 -35.58
CA ASP A 571 -16.72 -2.87 -36.11
C ASP A 571 -16.74 -1.80 -37.21
N ARG A 572 -17.72 -1.86 -38.12
CA ARG A 572 -17.91 -0.82 -39.14
C ARG A 572 -18.24 0.53 -38.52
N THR A 573 -19.16 0.56 -37.56
CA THR A 573 -19.57 1.82 -36.90
C THR A 573 -18.42 2.41 -36.09
N TYR A 574 -17.56 1.57 -35.52
CA TYR A 574 -16.34 2.01 -34.86
C TYR A 574 -15.40 2.74 -35.83
N GLU A 575 -15.18 2.20 -37.04
CA GLU A 575 -14.36 2.85 -38.07
C GLU A 575 -14.94 4.22 -38.45
N GLU A 576 -16.26 4.32 -38.64
CA GLU A 576 -16.95 5.57 -38.97
C GLU A 576 -16.83 6.59 -37.82
N TYR A 577 -16.94 6.13 -36.57
CA TYR A 577 -16.79 6.98 -35.40
C TYR A 577 -15.35 7.47 -35.22
N GLN A 578 -14.34 6.62 -35.45
CA GLN A 578 -12.94 7.02 -35.44
C GLN A 578 -12.64 8.09 -36.51
N ALA A 579 -13.17 7.92 -37.72
CA ALA A 579 -13.04 8.93 -38.77
C ALA A 579 -13.68 10.28 -38.37
N LEU A 580 -14.81 10.27 -37.66
CA LEU A 580 -15.44 11.48 -37.10
C LEU A 580 -14.56 12.14 -36.04
N LEU A 581 -13.96 11.35 -35.14
CA LEU A 581 -13.05 11.87 -34.10
C LEU A 581 -11.79 12.48 -34.72
N ASP A 582 -11.19 11.84 -35.69
CA ASP A 582 -10.02 12.35 -36.42
C ASP A 582 -10.34 13.69 -37.10
N LYS A 583 -11.49 13.79 -37.74
CA LYS A 583 -11.96 15.04 -38.34
C LYS A 583 -12.15 16.13 -37.29
N LYS A 584 -12.84 15.85 -36.16
CA LYS A 584 -13.03 16.80 -35.05
C LYS A 584 -11.67 17.25 -34.47
N ALA A 585 -10.74 16.33 -34.29
CA ALA A 585 -9.38 16.62 -33.81
C ALA A 585 -8.59 17.51 -34.77
N ALA A 586 -8.67 17.24 -36.08
CA ALA A 586 -8.05 18.07 -37.10
C ALA A 586 -8.63 19.49 -37.14
N GLU A 587 -9.96 19.63 -37.09
CA GLU A 587 -10.65 20.93 -37.02
C GLU A 587 -10.26 21.71 -35.75
N GLU A 588 -10.18 21.02 -34.61
CA GLU A 588 -9.77 21.66 -33.36
C GLU A 588 -8.31 22.12 -33.40
N LYS A 589 -7.42 21.31 -34.00
CA LYS A 589 -6.02 21.67 -34.21
C LYS A 589 -5.91 22.95 -35.05
N VAL A 590 -6.61 23.01 -36.16
CA VAL A 590 -6.66 24.22 -37.03
C VAL A 590 -7.19 25.41 -36.27
N ARG A 591 -8.26 25.22 -35.46
CA ARG A 591 -8.84 26.30 -34.62
C ARG A 591 -7.84 26.82 -33.60
N LYS A 592 -7.13 25.90 -32.91
CA LYS A 592 -6.09 26.26 -31.94
C LYS A 592 -4.91 26.97 -32.59
N GLU A 593 -4.46 26.51 -33.76
CA GLU A 593 -3.39 27.18 -34.52
C GLU A 593 -3.81 28.59 -34.98
N LYS A 594 -5.04 28.74 -35.46
CA LYS A 594 -5.58 30.06 -35.83
C LYS A 594 -5.71 31.02 -34.65
N GLN A 595 -6.14 30.50 -33.49
CA GLN A 595 -6.17 31.29 -32.25
C GLN A 595 -4.78 31.66 -31.77
N ALA A 596 -3.82 30.72 -31.81
CA ALA A 596 -2.45 30.98 -31.46
C ALA A 596 -1.79 32.02 -32.38
N LYS A 597 -2.00 31.94 -33.72
CA LYS A 597 -1.53 32.97 -34.66
C LYS A 597 -2.12 34.34 -34.35
N ARG A 598 -3.45 34.46 -34.17
CA ARG A 598 -4.12 35.71 -33.79
C ARG A 598 -3.60 36.28 -32.46
N ARG A 599 -3.31 35.42 -31.50
CA ARG A 599 -2.74 35.83 -30.21
C ARG A 599 -1.30 36.35 -30.40
N MET A 600 -0.50 35.67 -31.20
CA MET A 600 0.90 36.09 -31.51
C MET A 600 0.91 37.43 -32.28
N GLU A 601 0.01 37.62 -33.25
CA GLU A 601 -0.11 38.91 -33.96
C GLU A 601 -0.49 40.06 -33.01
N LYS A 602 -1.46 39.84 -32.10
CA LYS A 602 -1.82 40.84 -31.07
C LYS A 602 -0.64 41.17 -30.15
N ILE A 603 0.12 40.13 -29.71
CA ILE A 603 1.30 40.32 -28.86
C ILE A 603 2.36 41.11 -29.64
N LYS A 604 2.64 40.73 -30.90
CA LYS A 604 3.60 41.41 -31.77
C LYS A 604 3.24 42.87 -31.94
N LYS A 605 1.98 43.18 -32.30
CA LYS A 605 1.49 44.55 -32.45
C LYS A 605 1.60 45.36 -31.16
N ALA A 606 1.17 44.80 -30.04
CA ALA A 606 1.32 45.46 -28.73
C ALA A 606 2.77 45.78 -28.35
N MET A 607 3.69 44.86 -28.66
CA MET A 607 5.13 45.07 -28.45
C MET A 607 5.64 46.15 -29.40
N GLU A 608 5.30 46.14 -30.69
CA GLU A 608 5.66 47.19 -31.65
C GLU A 608 5.18 48.58 -31.20
N ASP A 609 3.94 48.67 -30.68
CA ASP A 609 3.40 49.90 -30.12
C ASP A 609 4.16 50.39 -28.86
N ILE A 610 4.56 49.47 -28.00
CA ILE A 610 5.39 49.77 -26.83
C ILE A 610 6.78 50.25 -27.26
N PHE A 611 7.39 49.62 -28.24
CA PHE A 611 8.72 50.02 -28.77
C PHE A 611 8.68 51.37 -29.48
N LYS A 612 7.66 51.63 -30.32
CA LYS A 612 7.43 52.92 -30.98
C LYS A 612 7.24 54.06 -29.96
N LYS A 613 6.53 53.82 -28.86
CA LYS A 613 6.36 54.76 -27.78
C LYS A 613 7.69 55.12 -27.09
N ASN A 614 8.66 54.22 -27.15
CA ASN A 614 9.99 54.34 -26.54
C ASN A 614 11.10 54.65 -27.55
N GLU A 615 10.80 54.72 -28.88
CA GLU A 615 11.70 55.21 -29.91
C GLU A 615 12.02 56.67 -29.65
N GLY A 616 13.29 56.99 -29.45
CA GLY A 616 13.74 58.35 -29.12
C GLY A 616 14.05 58.60 -27.66
N VAL A 617 14.06 57.57 -26.83
CA VAL A 617 14.42 57.69 -25.42
C VAL A 617 15.85 57.28 -25.20
N ASP A 618 16.75 58.28 -25.14
CA ASP A 618 18.17 58.12 -24.79
C ASP A 618 18.42 57.38 -23.43
N ALA A 619 17.35 57.23 -22.63
CA ALA A 619 17.43 56.51 -21.36
C ALA A 619 17.79 55.04 -21.48
N PHE A 620 17.44 54.39 -22.63
CA PHE A 620 17.77 52.98 -22.88
C PHE A 620 19.14 52.79 -23.60
N SER A 621 19.75 53.87 -24.05
CA SER A 621 21.10 53.88 -24.62
C SER A 621 22.16 54.03 -23.51
N ILE A 622 22.14 53.10 -22.53
CA ILE A 622 23.08 53.14 -21.41
C ILE A 622 24.27 52.25 -21.73
N THR A 623 25.42 52.86 -21.75
CA THR A 623 26.73 52.17 -21.80
C THR A 623 27.54 52.56 -20.57
N GLY A 624 28.20 51.61 -19.95
CA GLY A 624 29.06 51.88 -18.82
C GLY A 624 29.76 50.63 -18.29
N LYS A 625 30.99 50.73 -17.87
CA LYS A 625 31.81 49.63 -17.35
C LYS A 625 31.90 48.41 -18.27
N GLY A 626 31.87 48.62 -19.59
CA GLY A 626 31.91 47.53 -20.57
C GLY A 626 30.57 46.76 -20.74
N LEU A 627 29.46 47.28 -20.20
CA LEU A 627 28.12 46.77 -20.35
C LEU A 627 27.22 47.71 -21.16
N ILE A 628 26.28 47.14 -21.87
CA ILE A 628 25.25 47.86 -22.65
C ILE A 628 23.87 47.30 -22.32
N LEU A 629 22.86 48.15 -22.44
CA LEU A 629 21.46 47.76 -22.33
C LEU A 629 20.89 47.53 -23.74
N LYS A 630 20.19 46.41 -23.95
CA LYS A 630 19.49 46.08 -25.19
C LYS A 630 18.02 45.89 -24.91
N VAL A 631 17.17 46.58 -25.66
CA VAL A 631 15.71 46.41 -25.61
C VAL A 631 15.35 45.29 -26.58
N PRO A 632 14.63 44.23 -26.17
CA PRO A 632 14.19 43.18 -27.08
C PRO A 632 13.24 43.72 -28.15
N GLN A 633 13.45 43.30 -29.39
CA GLN A 633 12.69 43.78 -30.54
C GLN A 633 11.50 42.85 -30.87
N SER A 634 11.39 41.68 -30.21
CA SER A 634 10.32 40.72 -30.44
C SER A 634 10.07 39.80 -29.24
N ALA A 635 8.90 39.20 -29.24
CA ALA A 635 8.55 38.14 -28.25
C ALA A 635 9.50 36.94 -28.35
N ASP A 636 10.01 36.66 -29.55
CA ASP A 636 10.90 35.51 -29.78
C ASP A 636 12.30 35.78 -29.24
N GLU A 637 12.78 37.03 -29.23
CA GLU A 637 14.01 37.40 -28.54
C GLU A 637 13.91 37.16 -27.03
N ILE A 638 12.77 37.49 -26.41
CA ILE A 638 12.54 37.21 -24.98
C ILE A 638 12.55 35.72 -24.67
N LYS A 639 11.91 34.92 -25.55
CA LYS A 639 11.92 33.45 -25.39
C LYS A 639 13.32 32.85 -25.58
N SER A 640 14.04 33.33 -26.59
CA SER A 640 15.41 32.89 -26.88
C SER A 640 16.37 33.25 -25.74
N GLU A 641 16.18 34.42 -25.12
CA GLU A 641 16.93 34.84 -23.91
C GLU A 641 16.68 33.88 -22.74
N GLY A 642 15.42 33.47 -22.51
CA GLY A 642 15.07 32.49 -21.48
C GLY A 642 15.73 31.13 -21.72
N ALA A 643 15.77 30.68 -22.95
CA ALA A 643 16.44 29.45 -23.35
C ALA A 643 17.99 29.58 -23.14
N ALA A 644 18.58 30.67 -23.57
CA ALA A 644 20.02 30.90 -23.47
C ALA A 644 20.52 31.01 -22.02
N LEU A 645 19.75 31.66 -21.15
CA LEU A 645 20.09 31.85 -19.74
C LEU A 645 19.49 30.79 -18.80
N HIS A 646 18.75 29.83 -19.30
CA HIS A 646 18.09 28.80 -18.49
C HIS A 646 17.25 29.38 -17.34
N HIS A 647 16.39 30.37 -17.67
CA HIS A 647 15.46 30.95 -16.69
C HIS A 647 14.08 31.26 -17.32
N CYS A 648 13.08 31.57 -16.49
CA CYS A 648 11.68 31.61 -16.86
C CYS A 648 11.20 32.90 -17.59
N VAL A 649 12.08 33.75 -18.11
CA VAL A 649 11.69 35.07 -18.72
C VAL A 649 10.72 34.88 -19.91
N ALA A 650 10.74 33.75 -20.58
CA ALA A 650 9.77 33.43 -21.65
C ALA A 650 8.31 33.54 -21.19
N SER A 651 8.02 33.32 -19.91
CA SER A 651 6.66 33.45 -19.35
C SER A 651 6.19 34.92 -19.23
N TYR A 652 7.11 35.88 -19.32
CA TYR A 652 6.83 37.30 -19.17
C TYR A 652 6.30 37.96 -20.45
N VAL A 653 6.38 37.31 -21.59
CA VAL A 653 5.94 37.84 -22.90
C VAL A 653 4.53 38.42 -22.83
N ASN A 654 3.59 37.76 -22.15
CA ASN A 654 2.22 38.29 -22.03
C ASN A 654 2.16 39.56 -21.15
N LYS A 655 2.91 39.63 -20.05
CA LYS A 655 2.98 40.80 -19.17
C LYS A 655 3.58 41.99 -19.88
N VAL A 656 4.59 41.74 -20.71
CA VAL A 656 5.21 42.77 -21.56
C VAL A 656 4.21 43.31 -22.59
N ALA A 657 3.49 42.41 -23.28
CA ALA A 657 2.47 42.76 -24.24
C ALA A 657 1.29 43.54 -23.60
N GLU A 658 0.98 43.31 -22.33
CA GLU A 658 -0.04 44.03 -21.55
C GLU A 658 0.50 45.38 -20.98
N GLY A 659 1.76 45.71 -21.20
CA GLY A 659 2.39 46.91 -20.68
C GLY A 659 2.61 46.89 -19.15
N LYS A 660 2.49 45.73 -18.48
CA LYS A 660 2.62 45.59 -17.03
C LYS A 660 4.05 45.58 -16.55
N THR A 661 4.98 45.21 -17.43
CA THR A 661 6.40 45.14 -17.14
C THR A 661 7.18 45.25 -18.45
N MET A 662 8.45 45.64 -18.36
CA MET A 662 9.38 45.69 -19.47
C MET A 662 10.55 44.75 -19.18
N ILE A 663 10.94 43.99 -20.17
CA ILE A 663 12.13 43.14 -20.10
C ILE A 663 13.23 43.80 -20.89
N LEU A 664 14.40 43.90 -20.27
CA LEU A 664 15.61 44.54 -20.83
C LEU A 664 16.79 43.57 -20.71
N PHE A 665 17.63 43.54 -21.71
CA PHE A 665 18.80 42.67 -21.74
C PHE A 665 20.06 43.49 -21.42
N ILE A 666 20.88 42.99 -20.50
CA ILE A 666 22.20 43.51 -20.24
C ILE A 666 23.19 42.65 -20.97
N ARG A 667 24.05 43.28 -21.78
CA ARG A 667 25.05 42.64 -22.63
C ARG A 667 26.45 43.17 -22.30
N LYS A 668 27.48 42.36 -22.53
CA LYS A 668 28.85 42.86 -22.57
C LYS A 668 29.07 43.64 -23.85
N ALA A 669 29.65 44.83 -23.78
CA ALA A 669 29.88 45.69 -24.96
C ALA A 669 30.74 45.01 -26.04
N LYS A 670 31.64 44.10 -25.64
CA LYS A 670 32.48 43.30 -26.55
C LYS A 670 31.75 42.12 -27.19
N GLU A 671 30.58 41.69 -26.62
CA GLU A 671 29.77 40.55 -27.06
C GLU A 671 28.29 40.94 -27.02
N PRO A 672 27.81 41.89 -27.85
CA PRO A 672 26.47 42.48 -27.75
C PRO A 672 25.32 41.52 -28.05
N ASP A 673 25.59 40.45 -28.77
CA ASP A 673 24.59 39.45 -29.16
C ASP A 673 24.54 38.25 -28.19
N LYS A 674 25.48 38.13 -27.26
CA LYS A 674 25.54 37.05 -26.30
C LYS A 674 24.77 37.38 -25.04
N SER A 675 23.84 36.51 -24.66
CA SER A 675 23.05 36.65 -23.43
C SER A 675 23.95 36.72 -22.18
N TYR A 676 23.71 37.71 -21.31
CA TYR A 676 24.49 37.89 -20.09
C TYR A 676 23.58 38.01 -18.87
N TYR A 677 22.74 39.08 -18.78
CA TYR A 677 21.72 39.24 -17.75
C TYR A 677 20.40 39.74 -18.35
N THR A 678 19.29 39.34 -17.73
CA THR A 678 17.95 39.84 -18.03
C THR A 678 17.41 40.61 -16.86
N MET A 679 16.89 41.80 -17.10
CA MET A 679 16.35 42.73 -16.11
C MET A 679 14.88 42.96 -16.36
N GLU A 680 14.05 42.87 -15.33
CA GLU A 680 12.64 43.23 -15.31
C GLU A 680 12.48 44.63 -14.71
N TRP A 681 11.82 45.52 -15.44
CA TRP A 681 11.52 46.89 -15.06
C TRP A 681 10.04 47.15 -15.09
N ASN A 682 9.42 47.62 -14.00
CA ASN A 682 7.98 47.89 -13.92
C ASN A 682 7.56 49.32 -14.19
N GLY A 683 8.46 50.15 -14.65
CA GLY A 683 8.25 51.61 -14.86
C GLY A 683 8.79 52.50 -13.73
N GLU A 684 8.92 51.96 -12.52
CA GLU A 684 9.41 52.70 -11.34
C GLU A 684 10.72 52.16 -10.77
N LYS A 685 10.88 50.85 -10.72
CA LYS A 685 12.02 50.17 -10.14
C LYS A 685 12.36 48.88 -10.87
N ILE A 686 13.57 48.42 -10.67
CA ILE A 686 13.98 47.08 -11.10
C ILE A 686 13.32 46.05 -10.16
N VAL A 687 12.50 45.19 -10.73
CA VAL A 687 11.82 44.10 -9.99
C VAL A 687 12.80 42.97 -9.75
N GLN A 688 13.55 42.60 -10.79
CA GLN A 688 14.61 41.61 -10.70
C GLN A 688 15.61 41.73 -11.84
N CYS A 689 16.83 41.25 -11.60
CA CYS A 689 17.86 41.13 -12.63
C CYS A 689 18.62 39.82 -12.38
N ARG A 690 18.58 38.93 -13.36
CA ARG A 690 19.09 37.54 -13.23
C ARG A 690 19.93 37.14 -14.43
N GLY A 691 21.00 36.42 -14.18
CA GLY A 691 21.86 35.83 -15.19
C GLY A 691 21.59 34.32 -15.41
N PHE A 692 22.59 33.61 -15.93
CA PHE A 692 22.51 32.19 -16.23
C PHE A 692 22.07 31.36 -14.99
N LYS A 693 21.08 30.50 -15.19
CA LYS A 693 20.45 29.68 -14.12
C LYS A 693 19.98 30.50 -12.92
N ASN A 694 19.44 31.70 -13.17
CA ASN A 694 18.94 32.62 -12.15
C ASN A 694 20.01 33.10 -11.16
N CYS A 695 21.31 33.15 -11.56
CA CYS A 695 22.36 33.66 -10.69
C CYS A 695 22.14 35.12 -10.34
N ASP A 696 22.62 35.53 -9.18
CA ASP A 696 22.60 36.93 -8.70
C ASP A 696 23.55 37.82 -9.51
N MET A 697 23.26 39.13 -9.47
CA MET A 697 24.05 40.14 -10.16
C MET A 697 25.49 40.17 -9.66
N THR A 698 26.43 40.17 -10.58
CA THR A 698 27.85 40.49 -10.32
C THR A 698 28.04 41.94 -9.89
N PRO A 699 29.16 42.33 -9.24
CA PRO A 699 29.41 43.72 -8.79
C PRO A 699 29.32 44.75 -9.91
N ASP A 700 29.79 44.42 -11.11
CA ASP A 700 29.71 45.25 -12.31
C ASP A 700 28.29 45.47 -12.80
N VAL A 701 27.48 44.39 -12.81
CA VAL A 701 26.06 44.46 -13.16
C VAL A 701 25.26 45.24 -12.12
N LYS A 702 25.54 45.07 -10.81
CA LYS A 702 24.92 45.87 -9.73
C LYS A 702 25.23 47.36 -9.89
N ALA A 703 26.48 47.71 -10.25
CA ALA A 703 26.83 49.08 -10.48
C ALA A 703 26.15 49.66 -11.74
N PHE A 704 26.02 48.85 -12.79
CA PHE A 704 25.34 49.24 -14.01
C PHE A 704 23.82 49.45 -13.79
N THR A 705 23.17 48.60 -13.05
CA THR A 705 21.73 48.71 -12.72
C THR A 705 21.44 49.94 -11.87
N LYS A 706 22.33 50.34 -10.95
CA LYS A 706 22.20 51.61 -10.21
C LYS A 706 22.24 52.82 -11.12
N VAL A 707 23.17 52.87 -12.08
CA VAL A 707 23.23 53.97 -13.07
C VAL A 707 21.97 54.03 -13.91
N PHE A 708 21.39 52.90 -14.25
CA PHE A 708 20.09 52.79 -14.93
C PHE A 708 18.95 53.41 -14.08
N GLU A 709 18.83 52.99 -12.81
CA GLU A 709 17.79 53.52 -11.91
C GLU A 709 17.90 55.02 -11.69
N GLU A 710 19.10 55.54 -11.53
CA GLU A 710 19.35 56.98 -11.36
C GLU A 710 18.97 57.78 -12.62
N LYS A 711 19.27 57.28 -13.82
CA LYS A 711 18.86 57.91 -15.08
C LYS A 711 17.34 57.89 -15.26
N MET A 712 16.69 56.77 -14.92
CA MET A 712 15.23 56.63 -15.02
C MET A 712 14.52 57.53 -14.01
N LYS A 713 15.00 57.67 -12.80
CA LYS A 713 14.52 58.62 -11.80
C LYS A 713 14.53 60.06 -12.30
N LYS A 714 15.69 60.54 -12.77
CA LYS A 714 15.83 61.87 -13.33
C LYS A 714 14.86 62.15 -14.48
N LYS A 715 14.62 61.13 -15.31
CA LYS A 715 13.67 61.26 -16.42
C LYS A 715 12.21 61.38 -15.93
N LEU A 716 11.80 60.55 -15.00
CA LEU A 716 10.47 60.60 -14.41
C LEU A 716 10.20 61.91 -13.70
N GLU A 717 11.18 62.45 -13.01
CA GLU A 717 11.13 63.78 -12.39
C GLU A 717 10.99 64.91 -13.43
N SER A 718 11.72 64.85 -14.56
CA SER A 718 11.65 65.79 -15.64
C SER A 718 10.31 65.73 -16.43
N GLU A 719 9.73 64.55 -16.59
CA GLU A 719 8.39 64.36 -17.21
C GLU A 719 7.25 64.84 -16.31
N ASN A 720 7.37 64.63 -14.99
CA ASN A 720 6.40 65.18 -14.03
C ASN A 720 6.44 66.71 -13.96
N LEU A 721 7.63 67.30 -14.02
CA LEU A 721 7.78 68.76 -14.12
C LEU A 721 7.23 69.35 -15.41
N ARG A 722 7.26 68.61 -16.54
CA ARG A 722 6.66 69.04 -17.82
C ARG A 722 5.13 68.84 -17.87
N ARG A 723 4.54 68.05 -16.98
CA ARG A 723 3.08 67.86 -16.86
C ARG A 723 2.43 68.87 -15.88
N CYS A 724 3.21 69.50 -15.04
CA CYS A 724 2.76 70.49 -14.06
C CYS A 724 3.03 71.95 -14.48
N GLY A 725 3.63 72.22 -15.62
CA GLY A 725 3.75 73.50 -16.29
C GLY A 725 2.98 73.49 -17.62
#